data_c5f2fe9c41381e2174e2f6ecd60617c1
#
_entry.id   c5f2fe9c41381e2174e2f6ecd60617c1
#
_cell.length_a   1.000
_cell.length_b   1.000
_cell.length_c   1.000
_cell.angle_alpha   90.00
_cell.angle_beta   90.00
_cell.angle_gamma   90.00
#
_symmetry.space_group_name_H-M   'P 1'
#
loop_
_entity.id
_entity.type
_entity.pdbx_description
1 polymer ?
#
loop_
_entity_poly.entity_id
_entity_poly.type
_entity_poly.pdbx_seq_one_letter_code
_entity_poly.pdbx_strand_id
1 'polypeptide(L)'
;MPAKVITEILDKYATAPKSNMQALEDHELSIVFEHLTQNNQISNIAAIYADEPKKPESPKVEAPKAEAPKAQSAAAQQTAKPAQQPQQRPAQQGQQKPAQAQPQQKPVQQVQRPAQQQAVPQQKSNKSTATAQPTTRVPEKKLVDTRKGGDVNLAKYDQRLEELGGQRGERMAQKGGKEKFRNNKGRQGGQVFSNKRRQDEAEKMRKLQLEIAKKAPVKVQIPDEISVGELASRMKKTGAEVVKCLMKNGVMASLSQMIDFDTASFVAEELGCKVEKEVVVTIEEKLIDTTEDRPEDLVPRAPVVVVMGHVDHGKTSLLDTIRNTSVASGEAGGITQHIGAYQAQINGKPITFLDTPGHEAFTSMRARGAMVTDIAILMVAADDGIMPQTVESINHAKAANIPIIVAVNKIDKENANPDRVMQQLTEYGLVPEEWGGETIVCKISAKKHIGIENLLENLALLAEVQELKANPNRAGQGTVIEARLDKGRGPVATLLVQNGTLKQGDIIIAGTSVGRVRTMLDYRGNRLTEAGPSVPVEIAGLSEAPVAGAPFFAVADERMARELVDQRKAEERAKAAAPVQKVSLENLFDQIKSGERKELALIVKADVQGSVEAVKASLEKLSNEEVNVRVIHGAVGAINESDVTLAAASNAIIVGFNVRPDSAARESAARQNVDMRMYRVIYDAIDEIETAMKGMLAPKYREVVLGHAEVRETYKVSSVGTVAGCYVQDGCLRRDCSVRVVRDGIVVHEGVLGSLQRFKDSVKEVKERFECGLTVEKFNDIKLGDIIEGYTMEEIPR
;
A
#
# COMPACT_ATOMS: atom_id res chain seq x y z
N MET A 1 3.56 26.79 22.88
CA MET A 1 3.07 27.67 23.95
C MET A 1 4.09 28.76 24.30
N PRO A 2 3.68 29.99 24.67
CA PRO A 2 4.62 31.01 25.15
C PRO A 2 5.23 30.59 26.49
N ALA A 3 6.54 30.71 26.64
CA ALA A 3 7.27 30.32 27.86
C ALA A 3 6.69 30.92 29.17
N LYS A 4 6.07 32.12 29.07
CA LYS A 4 5.40 32.77 30.21
C LYS A 4 4.25 31.96 30.79
N VAL A 5 3.48 31.24 29.99
CA VAL A 5 2.35 30.42 30.45
C VAL A 5 2.85 29.20 31.23
N ILE A 6 3.96 28.62 30.78
CA ILE A 6 4.59 27.47 31.44
C ILE A 6 5.17 27.91 32.77
N THR A 7 5.82 29.08 32.86
CA THR A 7 6.33 29.63 34.12
C THR A 7 5.21 29.95 35.10
N GLU A 8 4.07 30.48 34.65
CA GLU A 8 2.90 30.77 35.55
C GLU A 8 2.27 29.46 36.09
N ILE A 9 2.25 28.38 35.31
CA ILE A 9 1.75 27.08 35.75
C ILE A 9 2.71 26.48 36.78
N LEU A 10 4.02 26.54 36.53
CA LEU A 10 5.04 26.02 37.45
C LEU A 10 5.12 26.84 38.72
N ASP A 11 4.98 28.17 38.66
CA ASP A 11 4.89 29.04 39.85
C ASP A 11 3.72 28.65 40.77
N LYS A 12 2.64 28.14 40.21
CA LYS A 12 1.42 27.80 40.96
C LYS A 12 1.43 26.39 41.58
N TYR A 13 2.10 25.44 40.91
CA TYR A 13 2.01 24.02 41.29
C TYR A 13 3.37 23.36 41.61
N ALA A 14 4.50 24.00 41.28
CA ALA A 14 5.86 23.50 41.50
C ALA A 14 6.83 24.66 41.83
N THR A 15 8.12 24.46 41.64
CA THR A 15 9.14 25.49 41.82
C THR A 15 9.38 26.28 40.55
N ALA A 16 9.30 27.60 40.62
CA ALA A 16 9.54 28.47 39.45
C ALA A 16 10.92 28.23 38.82
N PRO A 17 11.02 28.06 37.51
CA PRO A 17 12.30 27.87 36.85
C PRO A 17 13.14 29.16 36.89
N LYS A 18 14.42 29.02 37.22
CA LYS A 18 15.35 30.17 37.39
C LYS A 18 15.66 30.90 36.07
N SER A 19 15.39 30.30 34.93
CA SER A 19 15.52 30.93 33.63
C SER A 19 14.63 30.24 32.55
N ASN A 20 14.27 31.00 31.50
CA ASN A 20 13.47 30.50 30.37
C ASN A 20 14.18 29.42 29.51
N MET A 21 15.44 29.13 29.79
CA MET A 21 16.27 28.14 29.10
C MET A 21 16.59 26.91 29.98
N GLN A 22 15.96 26.80 31.13
CA GLN A 22 16.17 25.67 32.03
C GLN A 22 15.40 24.46 31.48
N ALA A 23 16.05 23.30 31.40
CA ALA A 23 15.37 22.03 31.12
C ALA A 23 14.42 21.71 32.29
N LEU A 24 13.18 21.36 31.97
CA LEU A 24 12.18 20.93 32.95
C LEU A 24 12.43 19.44 33.28
N GLU A 25 12.25 19.10 34.54
CA GLU A 25 12.28 17.72 35.02
C GLU A 25 10.96 17.01 34.64
N ASP A 26 10.97 15.66 34.51
CA ASP A 26 9.81 14.87 34.14
C ASP A 26 8.59 15.11 35.04
N HIS A 27 8.80 15.38 36.31
CA HIS A 27 7.73 15.74 37.23
C HIS A 27 7.09 17.11 36.90
N GLU A 28 7.88 18.10 36.52
CA GLU A 28 7.42 19.44 36.15
C GLU A 28 6.68 19.40 34.80
N LEU A 29 7.15 18.60 33.87
CA LEU A 29 6.48 18.31 32.60
C LEU A 29 5.12 17.65 32.82
N SER A 30 5.02 16.67 33.71
CA SER A 30 3.75 16.04 34.08
C SER A 30 2.72 17.02 34.60
N ILE A 31 3.11 17.95 35.48
CA ILE A 31 2.22 18.99 36.05
C ILE A 31 1.70 19.91 34.92
N VAL A 32 2.58 20.31 33.99
CA VAL A 32 2.19 21.18 32.86
C VAL A 32 1.22 20.44 31.94
N PHE A 33 1.48 19.18 31.63
CA PHE A 33 0.59 18.39 30.76
C PHE A 33 -0.76 18.12 31.44
N GLU A 34 -0.80 17.81 32.75
CA GLU A 34 -2.04 17.57 33.45
C GLU A 34 -2.91 18.84 33.49
N HIS A 35 -2.30 20.00 33.80
CA HIS A 35 -3.01 21.28 33.80
C HIS A 35 -3.55 21.63 32.40
N LEU A 36 -2.80 21.32 31.32
CA LEU A 36 -3.24 21.55 29.97
C LEU A 36 -4.38 20.61 29.56
N THR A 37 -4.31 19.35 29.95
CA THR A 37 -5.35 18.35 29.67
C THR A 37 -6.65 18.70 30.40
N GLN A 38 -6.58 19.18 31.64
CA GLN A 38 -7.76 19.58 32.41
C GLN A 38 -8.43 20.84 31.87
N ASN A 39 -7.66 21.83 31.40
CA ASN A 39 -8.20 23.11 30.94
C ASN A 39 -8.59 23.14 29.43
N ASN A 40 -8.11 22.19 28.64
CA ASN A 40 -8.41 22.10 27.21
C ASN A 40 -9.15 20.79 26.86
N GLN A 41 -10.06 20.34 27.71
CA GLN A 41 -10.91 19.20 27.39
C GLN A 41 -11.84 19.54 26.23
N ILE A 42 -11.64 18.88 25.10
CA ILE A 42 -12.47 19.01 23.90
C ILE A 42 -13.53 17.91 23.96
N SER A 43 -14.79 18.31 23.98
CA SER A 43 -15.92 17.38 24.07
C SER A 43 -16.18 16.59 22.76
N ASN A 44 -15.53 16.98 21.66
CA ASN A 44 -15.65 16.29 20.38
C ASN A 44 -14.39 16.43 19.55
N ILE A 45 -13.84 15.31 19.09
CA ILE A 45 -12.61 15.23 18.27
C ILE A 45 -12.77 15.99 16.92
N ALA A 46 -13.98 16.08 16.40
CA ALA A 46 -14.27 16.82 15.16
C ALA A 46 -13.99 18.33 15.25
N ALA A 47 -13.92 18.89 16.47
CA ALA A 47 -13.60 20.31 16.67
C ALA A 47 -12.12 20.66 16.44
N ILE A 48 -11.24 19.68 16.37
CA ILE A 48 -9.79 19.88 16.14
C ILE A 48 -9.49 20.14 14.63
N TYR A 49 -10.38 19.67 13.75
CA TYR A 49 -10.20 19.74 12.30
C TYR A 49 -11.07 20.82 11.62
N ALA A 50 -11.78 21.63 12.40
CA ALA A 50 -12.52 22.76 11.87
C ALA A 50 -11.60 23.97 11.73
N ASP A 51 -11.30 24.38 10.49
CA ASP A 51 -10.57 25.61 10.16
C ASP A 51 -11.27 26.84 10.74
N GLU A 52 -10.57 27.63 11.56
CA GLU A 52 -11.06 28.91 12.05
C GLU A 52 -11.18 29.95 10.93
N PRO A 53 -12.37 30.54 10.67
CA PRO A 53 -12.44 31.68 9.77
C PRO A 53 -11.93 32.95 10.50
N LYS A 54 -11.04 33.69 9.80
CA LYS A 54 -10.48 34.97 10.25
C LYS A 54 -11.56 35.95 10.65
N LYS A 55 -11.48 36.45 11.88
CA LYS A 55 -12.28 37.52 12.47
C LYS A 55 -12.09 38.87 11.75
N PRO A 56 -13.14 39.61 11.42
CA PRO A 56 -13.04 41.05 11.32
C PRO A 56 -13.47 41.73 12.62
N GLU A 57 -12.79 42.85 12.92
CA GLU A 57 -12.91 43.67 14.10
C GLU A 57 -14.28 44.28 14.28
N SER A 58 -14.62 44.50 15.57
CA SER A 58 -15.87 45.01 16.11
C SER A 58 -16.09 46.50 15.91
N PRO A 59 -17.35 47.01 16.11
CA PRO A 59 -17.52 48.01 17.17
C PRO A 59 -18.62 47.67 18.19
N LYS A 60 -18.37 48.17 19.42
CA LYS A 60 -19.21 48.13 20.60
C LYS A 60 -20.53 48.89 20.43
N VAL A 61 -21.61 48.38 21.00
CA VAL A 61 -22.60 49.18 21.80
C VAL A 61 -23.47 48.21 22.64
N GLU A 62 -23.51 48.56 23.93
CA GLU A 62 -24.39 48.33 25.09
C GLU A 62 -25.62 47.41 25.06
N ALA A 63 -25.76 46.76 26.22
CA ALA A 63 -26.92 45.97 26.67
C ALA A 63 -28.12 46.87 27.06
N PRO A 64 -29.35 46.27 27.17
CA PRO A 64 -29.87 46.04 28.48
C PRO A 64 -30.67 44.71 28.70
N LYS A 65 -30.78 44.46 29.97
CA LYS A 65 -31.36 43.40 30.81
C LYS A 65 -32.80 42.97 30.55
N ALA A 66 -33.05 41.77 31.15
CA ALA A 66 -34.25 41.21 31.74
C ALA A 66 -35.19 40.46 30.78
N GLU A 67 -35.83 39.35 31.06
CA GLU A 67 -36.28 38.64 32.28
C GLU A 67 -36.73 37.23 31.85
N ALA A 68 -36.57 36.27 32.78
CA ALA A 68 -37.28 34.99 32.70
C ALA A 68 -38.72 35.09 33.25
N PRO A 69 -39.65 34.19 32.91
CA PRO A 69 -40.11 33.27 33.92
C PRO A 69 -40.41 31.81 33.44
N LYS A 70 -39.99 30.89 34.29
CA LYS A 70 -40.70 29.80 35.03
C LYS A 70 -41.93 29.11 34.39
N ALA A 71 -41.76 27.85 34.14
CA ALA A 71 -42.27 26.66 34.88
C ALA A 71 -43.75 26.45 35.02
N GLN A 72 -44.17 25.28 34.70
CA GLN A 72 -45.12 24.35 35.38
C GLN A 72 -45.48 23.19 34.41
N SER A 73 -45.03 21.96 34.66
CA SER A 73 -45.53 20.90 35.55
C SER A 73 -46.99 20.41 35.24
N ALA A 74 -47.07 19.16 35.00
CA ALA A 74 -47.95 18.10 35.49
C ALA A 74 -48.20 17.05 34.43
N ALA A 75 -47.75 15.86 34.56
CA ALA A 75 -48.14 14.74 35.45
C ALA A 75 -49.37 13.99 34.94
N ALA A 76 -49.16 12.77 34.87
CA ALA A 76 -49.95 11.62 35.33
C ALA A 76 -50.54 10.71 34.24
N GLN A 77 -50.06 9.55 34.20
CA GLN A 77 -50.56 8.26 34.73
C GLN A 77 -51.32 7.38 33.74
N GLN A 78 -50.70 6.23 33.56
CA GLN A 78 -51.20 4.88 33.88
C GLN A 78 -52.31 4.39 32.92
N THR A 79 -52.33 3.19 32.42
CA THR A 79 -52.13 1.84 32.92
C THR A 79 -52.30 0.81 31.79
N ALA A 80 -51.59 -0.23 31.88
CA ALA A 80 -51.88 -1.63 32.03
C ALA A 80 -52.00 -2.51 30.78
N LYS A 81 -51.13 -3.49 30.74
CA LYS A 81 -51.27 -4.85 30.16
C LYS A 81 -52.51 -5.56 30.83
N PRO A 82 -53.06 -6.71 30.39
CA PRO A 82 -52.29 -7.86 29.92
C PRO A 82 -52.95 -8.81 28.87
N ALA A 83 -52.12 -9.71 28.34
CA ALA A 83 -52.25 -11.18 28.20
C ALA A 83 -53.40 -11.84 27.39
N GLN A 84 -53.13 -12.70 26.46
CA GLN A 84 -53.15 -14.16 26.53
C GLN A 84 -53.22 -14.80 25.15
N GLN A 85 -52.36 -15.77 24.95
CA GLN A 85 -52.55 -16.89 24.00
C GLN A 85 -53.72 -17.77 24.42
N PRO A 86 -54.30 -18.64 23.58
CA PRO A 86 -53.69 -19.94 23.34
C PRO A 86 -53.93 -20.61 21.97
N GLN A 87 -52.92 -21.41 21.62
CA GLN A 87 -52.94 -22.79 21.12
C GLN A 87 -54.16 -23.31 20.32
N GLN A 88 -53.88 -23.95 19.18
CA GLN A 88 -54.10 -25.40 18.99
C GLN A 88 -53.72 -25.88 17.59
N ARG A 89 -52.82 -26.83 17.52
CA ARG A 89 -52.79 -27.93 16.53
C ARG A 89 -53.91 -28.91 16.84
N PRO A 90 -54.34 -29.93 16.02
CA PRO A 90 -53.47 -30.83 15.29
C PRO A 90 -54.01 -31.48 13.97
N ALA A 91 -53.06 -32.27 13.37
CA ALA A 91 -53.20 -33.61 12.80
C ALA A 91 -53.85 -33.82 11.42
N GLN A 92 -53.20 -34.42 10.54
CA GLN A 92 -52.79 -35.80 10.20
C GLN A 92 -53.20 -36.26 8.79
N GLN A 93 -52.30 -37.03 8.23
CA GLN A 93 -52.46 -38.13 7.25
C GLN A 93 -52.65 -37.77 5.79
N GLY A 94 -51.97 -38.37 4.84
CA GLY A 94 -51.29 -39.63 4.78
C GLY A 94 -50.60 -39.90 3.45
N GLN A 95 -49.53 -40.58 3.57
CA GLN A 95 -49.06 -41.68 2.71
C GLN A 95 -49.36 -41.73 1.21
N GLN A 96 -48.29 -41.74 0.38
CA GLN A 96 -47.93 -43.00 -0.32
C GLN A 96 -46.66 -42.78 -1.20
N LYS A 97 -45.58 -43.51 -0.92
CA LYS A 97 -44.62 -44.04 -1.91
C LYS A 97 -45.23 -45.37 -2.43
N PRO A 98 -44.84 -45.98 -3.56
CA PRO A 98 -43.48 -46.26 -4.00
C PRO A 98 -43.34 -46.26 -5.53
N ALA A 99 -42.21 -46.35 -6.15
CA ALA A 99 -41.33 -47.45 -6.40
C ALA A 99 -40.29 -47.15 -7.47
N GLN A 100 -39.12 -47.58 -7.16
CA GLN A 100 -37.94 -47.98 -7.95
C GLN A 100 -38.14 -48.38 -9.43
N ALA A 101 -37.21 -47.97 -10.27
CA ALA A 101 -36.49 -48.82 -11.21
C ALA A 101 -35.21 -48.20 -11.78
N GLN A 102 -34.10 -48.75 -11.42
CA GLN A 102 -32.84 -48.83 -12.22
C GLN A 102 -32.85 -50.24 -12.89
N PRO A 103 -31.87 -50.59 -13.75
CA PRO A 103 -31.05 -49.95 -14.75
C PRO A 103 -31.01 -50.72 -16.07
N GLN A 104 -30.46 -50.14 -17.13
CA GLN A 104 -29.90 -50.99 -18.18
C GLN A 104 -28.68 -50.34 -18.86
N GLN A 105 -27.64 -51.16 -18.97
CA GLN A 105 -26.33 -50.96 -19.59
C GLN A 105 -26.34 -51.26 -21.11
N LYS A 106 -25.52 -50.45 -21.83
CA LYS A 106 -24.62 -50.79 -22.97
C LYS A 106 -25.29 -51.25 -24.30
N PRO A 107 -24.59 -51.09 -25.46
CA PRO A 107 -23.17 -51.38 -25.70
C PRO A 107 -22.38 -50.38 -26.58
N VAL A 108 -21.10 -50.46 -26.39
CA VAL A 108 -19.92 -50.15 -27.15
C VAL A 108 -19.99 -50.50 -28.67
N GLN A 109 -19.54 -49.60 -29.50
CA GLN A 109 -18.92 -50.00 -30.77
C GLN A 109 -17.65 -49.21 -31.05
N GLN A 110 -16.54 -49.98 -30.98
CA GLN A 110 -15.25 -49.65 -31.60
C GLN A 110 -15.39 -49.71 -33.11
N VAL A 111 -14.79 -48.78 -33.84
CA VAL A 111 -14.27 -49.00 -35.18
C VAL A 111 -12.90 -48.36 -35.30
N GLN A 112 -12.01 -49.23 -35.70
CA GLN A 112 -10.60 -49.25 -35.96
C GLN A 112 -10.02 -48.18 -36.87
N ARG A 113 -8.74 -47.89 -36.57
CA ARG A 113 -7.71 -47.33 -37.48
C ARG A 113 -7.56 -48.20 -38.72
N PRO A 114 -6.97 -47.68 -39.82
CA PRO A 114 -5.69 -48.23 -40.22
C PRO A 114 -4.56 -47.16 -40.46
N ALA A 115 -3.38 -47.67 -40.16
CA ALA A 115 -2.08 -47.11 -40.46
C ALA A 115 -1.63 -47.56 -41.87
N GLN A 116 -0.89 -46.71 -42.56
CA GLN A 116 0.10 -47.05 -43.62
C GLN A 116 1.07 -45.87 -43.69
N GLN A 117 2.28 -45.98 -43.33
CA GLN A 117 3.56 -46.48 -43.80
C GLN A 117 3.95 -46.06 -45.22
N GLN A 118 5.24 -45.63 -45.30
CA GLN A 118 6.19 -45.58 -46.39
C GLN A 118 6.16 -44.34 -47.26
N ALA A 119 7.28 -43.73 -47.68
CA ALA A 119 8.68 -44.14 -47.76
C ALA A 119 9.56 -42.90 -48.08
N VAL A 120 10.81 -42.97 -47.65
CA VAL A 120 11.95 -42.19 -48.13
C VAL A 120 12.30 -42.56 -49.55
N PRO A 121 12.83 -41.64 -50.40
CA PRO A 121 14.08 -41.95 -51.03
C PRO A 121 15.13 -40.84 -50.97
N GLN A 122 16.37 -41.31 -50.74
CA GLN A 122 17.63 -40.65 -50.98
C GLN A 122 17.94 -40.49 -52.46
N GLN A 123 18.77 -39.53 -52.81
CA GLN A 123 19.97 -39.51 -53.66
C GLN A 123 20.00 -38.28 -54.56
N LYS A 124 21.04 -37.59 -54.51
CA LYS A 124 22.40 -37.46 -55.07
C LYS A 124 22.66 -36.08 -55.67
N SER A 125 23.60 -35.41 -55.11
CA SER A 125 24.87 -34.89 -55.64
C SER A 125 24.85 -34.03 -56.91
N ASN A 126 25.38 -32.77 -56.78
CA ASN A 126 26.71 -32.41 -57.29
C ASN A 126 27.02 -30.92 -57.08
N LYS A 127 28.20 -30.69 -56.47
CA LYS A 127 29.31 -29.76 -56.82
C LYS A 127 28.90 -28.37 -57.41
N SER A 128 29.35 -27.28 -56.85
CA SER A 128 30.73 -26.83 -56.72
C SER A 128 30.81 -25.40 -56.19
N THR A 129 31.82 -25.18 -55.38
CA THR A 129 32.73 -24.02 -55.28
C THR A 129 32.23 -22.69 -54.70
N ALA A 130 32.76 -22.37 -53.62
CA ALA A 130 33.72 -21.33 -53.18
C ALA A 130 33.31 -20.61 -51.92
N THR A 131 33.99 -20.94 -50.85
CA THR A 131 34.72 -20.13 -49.88
C THR A 131 34.17 -18.76 -49.46
N ALA A 132 33.69 -18.69 -48.23
CA ALA A 132 34.04 -17.63 -47.28
C ALA A 132 33.60 -18.03 -45.86
N GLN A 133 34.58 -18.33 -45.01
CA GLN A 133 34.38 -18.52 -43.56
C GLN A 133 34.25 -17.17 -42.88
N PRO A 134 33.34 -16.98 -41.89
CA PRO A 134 33.44 -15.91 -40.93
C PRO A 134 34.23 -16.38 -39.71
N THR A 135 35.37 -15.77 -39.49
CA THR A 135 36.20 -15.91 -38.29
C THR A 135 35.52 -15.23 -37.12
N THR A 136 34.97 -16.01 -36.23
CA THR A 136 34.64 -15.58 -34.88
C THR A 136 35.90 -15.45 -34.05
N ARG A 137 36.35 -14.19 -33.84
CA ARG A 137 37.38 -13.89 -32.84
C ARG A 137 36.68 -13.66 -31.50
N VAL A 138 36.82 -14.57 -30.57
CA VAL A 138 36.55 -14.42 -29.16
C VAL A 138 37.71 -13.60 -28.57
N PRO A 139 37.48 -12.49 -27.86
CA PRO A 139 38.57 -11.77 -27.20
C PRO A 139 39.00 -12.52 -25.93
N GLU A 140 40.27 -12.92 -25.90
CA GLU A 140 40.93 -13.45 -24.71
C GLU A 140 40.91 -12.43 -23.57
N LYS A 141 40.45 -12.85 -22.40
CA LYS A 141 40.52 -12.10 -21.15
C LYS A 141 42.00 -12.04 -20.70
N LYS A 142 42.65 -10.87 -20.85
CA LYS A 142 43.94 -10.60 -20.19
C LYS A 142 43.67 -10.28 -18.73
N LEU A 143 44.16 -11.13 -17.85
CA LEU A 143 44.29 -10.83 -16.41
C LEU A 143 45.41 -9.80 -16.26
N VAL A 144 45.12 -8.65 -15.72
CA VAL A 144 46.07 -7.61 -15.33
C VAL A 144 46.31 -7.75 -13.83
N ASP A 145 47.54 -8.13 -13.48
CA ASP A 145 48.01 -8.22 -12.11
C ASP A 145 48.38 -6.81 -11.59
N THR A 146 47.59 -6.29 -10.67
CA THR A 146 47.73 -4.93 -10.12
C THR A 146 48.75 -4.79 -8.99
N ARG A 147 49.63 -5.78 -8.77
CA ARG A 147 50.56 -5.79 -7.64
C ARG A 147 51.98 -5.33 -7.97
N LYS A 148 52.26 -4.83 -9.18
CA LYS A 148 53.54 -4.20 -9.49
C LYS A 148 53.35 -2.75 -9.92
N GLY A 149 53.77 -1.82 -9.06
CA GLY A 149 53.87 -0.41 -9.37
C GLY A 149 54.84 -0.22 -10.53
N GLY A 150 54.37 0.34 -11.62
CA GLY A 150 55.15 0.73 -12.77
C GLY A 150 54.60 2.04 -13.30
N ASP A 151 55.45 3.04 -13.43
CA ASP A 151 55.17 4.41 -13.83
C ASP A 151 54.21 4.53 -15.02
N VAL A 152 53.16 5.29 -14.83
CA VAL A 152 52.25 5.68 -15.90
C VAL A 152 52.92 6.77 -16.71
N ASN A 153 53.27 6.47 -17.96
CA ASN A 153 53.88 7.42 -18.89
C ASN A 153 52.80 8.42 -19.38
N LEU A 154 52.74 9.57 -18.73
CA LEU A 154 51.79 10.65 -19.04
C LEU A 154 51.98 11.28 -20.41
N ALA A 155 53.20 11.15 -21.02
CA ALA A 155 53.48 11.75 -22.32
C ALA A 155 52.64 11.20 -23.49
N LYS A 156 51.96 10.06 -23.31
CA LYS A 156 51.09 9.45 -24.33
C LYS A 156 49.67 10.00 -24.34
N TYR A 157 49.33 10.76 -23.31
CA TYR A 157 47.99 11.42 -23.22
C TYR A 157 48.01 12.84 -23.77
N ASP A 158 49.17 13.55 -23.68
CA ASP A 158 49.31 14.90 -24.24
C ASP A 158 49.27 14.89 -25.77
N GLN A 159 49.89 13.90 -26.43
CA GLN A 159 49.84 13.81 -27.90
C GLN A 159 48.44 13.62 -28.48
N ARG A 160 47.50 13.01 -27.73
CA ARG A 160 46.11 12.83 -28.17
C ARG A 160 45.24 14.07 -27.98
N LEU A 161 45.63 14.95 -27.07
CA LEU A 161 44.95 16.25 -26.87
C LEU A 161 45.39 17.29 -27.90
N GLU A 162 46.65 17.24 -28.34
CA GLU A 162 47.16 18.10 -29.42
C GLU A 162 46.58 17.73 -30.79
N GLU A 163 46.40 16.44 -31.11
CA GLU A 163 45.73 15.98 -32.34
C GLU A 163 44.26 16.36 -32.41
N LEU A 164 43.56 16.43 -31.28
CA LEU A 164 42.14 16.88 -31.22
C LEU A 164 42.01 18.42 -31.28
N GLY A 165 43.02 19.17 -30.87
CA GLY A 165 43.07 20.63 -30.98
C GLY A 165 43.40 21.12 -32.39
N GLY A 166 44.20 20.37 -33.16
CA GLY A 166 44.64 20.73 -34.50
C GLY A 166 43.60 20.65 -35.61
N GLN A 167 42.58 19.79 -35.46
CA GLN A 167 41.58 19.58 -36.54
C GLN A 167 40.44 20.57 -36.59
N ARG A 168 40.32 21.47 -35.62
CA ARG A 168 39.27 22.49 -35.59
C ARG A 168 39.66 23.83 -36.16
N GLY A 169 40.96 24.07 -36.44
CA GLY A 169 41.51 25.30 -36.98
C GLY A 169 41.50 25.40 -38.53
N GLU A 170 41.54 24.27 -39.22
CA GLU A 170 41.75 24.28 -40.70
C GLU A 170 40.48 24.27 -41.56
N ARG A 171 39.30 24.16 -41.02
CA ARG A 171 38.04 24.13 -41.78
C ARG A 171 37.35 25.50 -42.02
N MET A 172 37.96 26.62 -41.55
CA MET A 172 37.37 27.95 -41.76
C MET A 172 38.20 28.88 -42.66
N ALA A 173 39.29 28.39 -43.32
CA ALA A 173 40.18 29.26 -44.15
C ALA A 173 40.15 28.96 -45.65
N GLN A 174 39.08 28.35 -46.20
CA GLN A 174 38.96 28.17 -47.65
C GLN A 174 37.56 28.53 -48.13
N LYS A 175 37.32 29.85 -48.20
CA LYS A 175 36.42 30.44 -49.21
C LYS A 175 36.55 31.98 -49.13
N GLY A 176 37.32 32.52 -50.05
CA GLY A 176 37.39 33.98 -50.24
C GLY A 176 38.46 34.36 -51.24
N GLY A 177 38.02 34.68 -52.43
CA GLY A 177 38.67 34.85 -53.69
C GLY A 177 39.86 35.75 -53.75
N LYS A 178 40.67 35.41 -54.73
CA LYS A 178 41.82 36.19 -55.27
C LYS A 178 41.33 37.50 -55.83
N GLU A 179 41.79 38.62 -55.28
CA GLU A 179 41.94 39.86 -56.07
C GLU A 179 43.33 40.44 -55.87
N LYS A 180 43.96 40.64 -57.00
CA LYS A 180 45.25 41.28 -57.18
C LYS A 180 45.13 42.74 -56.94
N PHE A 181 45.93 43.35 -56.05
CA PHE A 181 46.23 44.78 -56.13
C PHE A 181 47.70 45.02 -56.30
N ARG A 182 47.93 45.86 -57.28
CA ARG A 182 49.16 46.39 -57.78
C ARG A 182 49.81 47.32 -56.78
N ASN A 183 51.14 47.17 -56.73
CA ASN A 183 52.12 48.11 -56.17
C ASN A 183 51.87 49.55 -56.59
N ASN A 184 51.82 50.45 -55.64
CA ASN A 184 52.29 51.82 -55.96
C ASN A 184 53.07 52.36 -54.75
N LYS A 185 54.33 52.77 -55.04
CA LYS A 185 55.29 53.48 -54.19
C LYS A 185 54.86 54.91 -53.95
N GLY A 186 54.91 55.39 -52.74
CA GLY A 186 55.10 56.82 -52.58
C GLY A 186 54.73 57.44 -51.21
N ARG A 187 55.68 57.82 -50.45
CA ARG A 187 55.72 58.86 -49.41
C ARG A 187 55.10 58.68 -48.02
N GLN A 188 55.97 58.33 -47.08
CA GLN A 188 56.43 59.20 -45.98
C GLN A 188 55.37 59.77 -44.96
N GLY A 189 55.57 59.34 -43.74
CA GLY A 189 55.57 60.28 -42.59
C GLY A 189 54.21 60.48 -41.88
N GLY A 190 54.02 59.89 -40.73
CA GLY A 190 53.09 60.55 -39.82
C GLY A 190 52.05 59.58 -39.06
N GLN A 191 52.20 58.29 -39.03
CA GLN A 191 51.13 57.43 -38.41
C GLN A 191 51.62 56.44 -37.33
N VAL A 192 52.84 56.48 -36.88
CA VAL A 192 53.29 55.48 -35.87
C VAL A 192 52.96 55.93 -34.43
N PHE A 193 52.77 57.26 -34.21
CA PHE A 193 52.48 57.81 -32.88
C PHE A 193 51.01 57.65 -32.44
N SER A 194 50.08 57.56 -33.36
CA SER A 194 48.63 57.45 -33.00
C SER A 194 48.22 56.04 -32.54
N ASN A 195 48.84 54.98 -33.07
CA ASN A 195 48.49 53.58 -32.70
C ASN A 195 48.99 53.23 -31.35
N LYS A 196 50.17 53.74 -30.93
CA LYS A 196 50.70 53.44 -29.59
C LYS A 196 49.85 54.13 -28.49
N ARG A 197 49.41 55.35 -28.70
CA ARG A 197 48.49 56.03 -27.77
C ARG A 197 47.13 55.32 -27.67
N ARG A 198 46.55 54.83 -28.77
CA ARG A 198 45.30 54.06 -28.76
C ARG A 198 45.52 52.70 -28.07
N GLN A 199 46.67 52.05 -28.23
CA GLN A 199 46.98 50.82 -27.48
C GLN A 199 47.18 51.09 -26.02
N ASP A 200 47.87 52.16 -25.62
CA ASP A 200 48.07 52.55 -24.22
C ASP A 200 46.77 52.96 -23.54
N GLU A 201 45.86 53.64 -24.28
CA GLU A 201 44.50 53.96 -23.79
C GLU A 201 43.62 52.72 -23.69
N ALA A 202 43.70 51.81 -24.66
CA ALA A 202 42.94 50.53 -24.60
C ALA A 202 43.44 49.65 -23.44
N GLU A 203 44.77 49.64 -23.17
CA GLU A 203 45.34 48.91 -22.05
C GLU A 203 44.97 49.53 -20.69
N LYS A 204 44.96 50.86 -20.60
CA LYS A 204 44.46 51.57 -19.40
C LYS A 204 42.97 51.34 -19.16
N MET A 205 42.14 51.37 -20.22
CA MET A 205 40.70 51.08 -20.12
C MET A 205 40.47 49.62 -19.69
N ARG A 206 41.26 48.70 -20.24
CA ARG A 206 41.19 47.28 -19.84
C ARG A 206 41.68 47.06 -18.40
N LYS A 207 42.70 47.80 -17.93
CA LYS A 207 43.10 47.75 -16.50
C LYS A 207 42.05 48.39 -15.61
N LEU A 208 41.42 49.51 -16.03
CA LEU A 208 40.33 50.11 -15.28
C LEU A 208 39.08 49.26 -15.24
N GLN A 209 38.73 48.59 -16.33
CA GLN A 209 37.65 47.63 -16.38
C GLN A 209 37.92 46.40 -15.47
N LEU A 210 39.19 45.94 -15.44
CA LEU A 210 39.63 44.86 -14.53
C LEU A 210 39.58 45.28 -13.05
N GLU A 211 39.92 46.55 -12.74
CA GLU A 211 39.80 47.12 -11.39
C GLU A 211 38.36 47.34 -10.97
N ILE A 212 37.49 47.80 -11.86
CA ILE A 212 36.04 47.91 -11.62
C ILE A 212 35.43 46.54 -11.43
N ALA A 213 35.79 45.55 -12.25
CA ALA A 213 35.33 44.18 -12.11
C ALA A 213 35.83 43.49 -10.79
N LYS A 214 37.02 43.89 -10.31
CA LYS A 214 37.54 43.42 -9.00
C LYS A 214 36.89 44.11 -7.80
N LYS A 215 36.31 45.28 -7.95
CA LYS A 215 35.60 46.03 -6.92
C LYS A 215 34.09 45.83 -6.94
N ALA A 216 33.53 45.19 -7.97
CA ALA A 216 32.12 44.87 -8.02
C ALA A 216 31.82 43.83 -6.93
N PRO A 217 30.75 44.00 -6.13
CA PRO A 217 30.34 43.01 -5.14
C PRO A 217 30.06 41.69 -5.82
N VAL A 218 30.62 40.63 -5.28
CA VAL A 218 30.42 39.26 -5.80
C VAL A 218 28.96 38.88 -5.55
N LYS A 219 28.22 38.52 -6.60
CA LYS A 219 26.91 37.93 -6.47
C LYS A 219 27.06 36.47 -6.04
N VAL A 220 26.45 36.10 -4.96
CA VAL A 220 26.48 34.74 -4.39
C VAL A 220 25.06 34.21 -4.35
N GLN A 221 24.85 33.05 -4.98
CA GLN A 221 23.62 32.29 -4.89
C GLN A 221 23.72 31.36 -3.70
N ILE A 222 22.73 31.41 -2.80
CA ILE A 222 22.69 30.65 -1.57
C ILE A 222 21.43 29.81 -1.56
N PRO A 223 21.51 28.46 -1.42
CA PRO A 223 20.35 27.58 -1.22
C PRO A 223 19.79 27.75 0.20
N ASP A 224 18.69 27.09 0.51
CA ASP A 224 18.03 27.16 1.82
C ASP A 224 18.93 26.68 2.97
N GLU A 225 19.80 25.69 2.72
CA GLU A 225 20.85 25.26 3.63
C GLU A 225 22.17 25.13 2.90
N ILE A 226 23.28 25.63 3.49
CA ILE A 226 24.61 25.60 2.90
C ILE A 226 25.65 25.31 3.95
N SER A 227 26.71 24.56 3.59
CA SER A 227 27.85 24.39 4.50
C SER A 227 28.71 25.66 4.54
N VAL A 228 29.29 25.95 5.71
CA VAL A 228 30.18 27.12 5.92
C VAL A 228 31.36 27.10 4.95
N GLY A 229 31.89 25.91 4.63
CA GLY A 229 32.99 25.77 3.68
C GLY A 229 32.58 26.09 2.25
N GLU A 230 31.40 25.69 1.82
CA GLU A 230 30.84 25.96 0.50
C GLU A 230 30.47 27.45 0.35
N LEU A 231 29.86 28.03 1.37
CA LEU A 231 29.56 29.47 1.41
C LEU A 231 30.84 30.29 1.24
N ALA A 232 31.93 29.93 1.94
CA ALA A 232 33.22 30.57 1.79
C ALA A 232 33.76 30.46 0.36
N SER A 233 33.66 29.30 -0.26
CA SER A 233 34.07 29.07 -1.66
C SER A 233 33.25 29.89 -2.63
N ARG A 234 31.95 29.96 -2.50
CA ARG A 234 31.01 30.77 -3.33
C ARG A 234 31.29 32.27 -3.21
N MET A 235 31.61 32.74 -1.99
CA MET A 235 32.02 34.12 -1.73
C MET A 235 33.44 34.45 -2.17
N LYS A 236 34.23 33.43 -2.57
CA LYS A 236 35.68 33.55 -2.83
C LYS A 236 36.45 34.13 -1.64
N LYS A 237 36.05 33.77 -0.42
CA LYS A 237 36.66 34.15 0.85
C LYS A 237 37.26 32.92 1.52
N THR A 238 38.09 33.13 2.55
CA THR A 238 38.62 32.03 3.32
C THR A 238 37.58 31.56 4.33
N GLY A 239 37.54 30.21 4.55
CA GLY A 239 36.61 29.65 5.55
C GLY A 239 36.81 30.22 6.94
N ALA A 240 38.06 30.60 7.29
CA ALA A 240 38.38 31.24 8.57
C ALA A 240 37.72 32.63 8.72
N GLU A 241 37.59 33.42 7.64
CA GLU A 241 36.91 34.70 7.65
C GLU A 241 35.41 34.55 7.91
N VAL A 242 34.80 33.52 7.29
CA VAL A 242 33.36 33.21 7.45
C VAL A 242 33.07 32.72 8.87
N VAL A 243 33.89 31.78 9.39
CA VAL A 243 33.74 31.30 10.78
C VAL A 243 33.94 32.44 11.78
N LYS A 244 34.92 33.35 11.54
CA LYS A 244 35.13 34.49 12.40
C LYS A 244 33.95 35.47 12.40
N CYS A 245 33.29 35.66 11.24
CA CYS A 245 32.07 36.48 11.10
C CYS A 245 30.91 35.81 11.86
N LEU A 246 30.71 34.49 11.70
CA LEU A 246 29.69 33.71 12.43
C LEU A 246 29.90 33.79 13.94
N MET A 247 31.14 33.62 14.44
CA MET A 247 31.47 33.73 15.88
C MET A 247 31.21 35.15 16.42
N LYS A 248 31.44 36.19 15.64
CA LYS A 248 31.18 37.57 16.01
C LYS A 248 29.68 37.83 16.18
N ASN A 249 28.85 37.13 15.42
CA ASN A 249 27.39 37.18 15.47
C ASN A 249 26.78 36.11 16.42
N GLY A 250 27.61 35.49 17.25
CA GLY A 250 27.15 34.53 18.27
C GLY A 250 26.87 33.11 17.79
N VAL A 251 27.12 32.80 16.50
CA VAL A 251 26.91 31.48 15.95
C VAL A 251 28.25 30.72 15.93
N MET A 252 28.35 29.65 16.70
CA MET A 252 29.52 28.76 16.67
C MET A 252 29.31 27.67 15.63
N ALA A 253 29.91 27.78 14.48
CA ALA A 253 29.81 26.79 13.42
C ALA A 253 31.19 26.32 12.94
N SER A 254 31.32 25.02 12.68
CA SER A 254 32.49 24.43 12.03
C SER A 254 32.40 24.55 10.51
N LEU A 255 33.52 24.33 9.79
CA LEU A 255 33.54 24.42 8.32
C LEU A 255 32.59 23.44 7.62
N SER A 256 32.31 22.30 8.24
CA SER A 256 31.42 21.27 7.70
C SER A 256 29.97 21.39 8.18
N GLN A 257 29.67 22.35 9.04
CA GLN A 257 28.33 22.52 9.56
C GLN A 257 27.42 23.23 8.56
N MET A 258 26.19 22.77 8.45
CA MET A 258 25.15 23.42 7.66
C MET A 258 24.61 24.62 8.42
N ILE A 259 24.36 25.70 7.70
CA ILE A 259 23.70 26.93 8.18
C ILE A 259 22.54 27.26 7.25
N ASP A 260 21.52 27.86 7.83
CA ASP A 260 20.32 28.28 7.15
C ASP A 260 20.55 29.51 6.26
N PHE A 261 19.65 29.74 5.30
CA PHE A 261 19.74 30.85 4.35
C PHE A 261 19.87 32.22 5.03
N ASP A 262 19.11 32.45 6.10
CA ASP A 262 19.10 33.77 6.77
C ASP A 262 20.45 34.05 7.41
N THR A 263 21.02 33.09 8.11
CA THR A 263 22.37 33.22 8.69
C THR A 263 23.45 33.35 7.61
N ALA A 264 23.35 32.58 6.53
CA ALA A 264 24.30 32.62 5.41
C ALA A 264 24.19 33.95 4.65
N SER A 265 22.99 34.48 4.45
CA SER A 265 22.70 35.75 3.79
C SER A 265 23.31 36.90 4.59
N PHE A 266 23.04 36.93 5.90
CA PHE A 266 23.57 37.98 6.79
C PHE A 266 25.10 38.03 6.78
N VAL A 267 25.77 36.86 6.87
CA VAL A 267 27.24 36.77 6.81
C VAL A 267 27.78 37.18 5.45
N ALA A 268 27.10 36.85 4.35
CA ALA A 268 27.54 37.21 3.01
C ALA A 268 27.39 38.71 2.76
N GLU A 269 26.38 39.36 3.28
CA GLU A 269 26.18 40.81 3.22
C GLU A 269 27.21 41.57 4.07
N GLU A 270 27.49 41.12 5.31
CA GLU A 270 28.56 41.67 6.17
C GLU A 270 29.94 41.59 5.50
N LEU A 271 30.19 40.53 4.75
CA LEU A 271 31.44 40.38 3.97
C LEU A 271 31.43 41.08 2.61
N GLY A 272 30.38 41.85 2.28
CA GLY A 272 30.27 42.71 1.10
C GLY A 272 29.88 41.99 -0.18
N CYS A 273 29.21 40.85 -0.11
CA CYS A 273 28.64 40.13 -1.26
C CYS A 273 27.16 40.49 -1.45
N LYS A 274 26.67 40.46 -2.69
CA LYS A 274 25.23 40.48 -2.95
C LYS A 274 24.68 39.07 -2.93
N VAL A 275 23.65 38.87 -2.14
CA VAL A 275 22.97 37.59 -2.02
C VAL A 275 21.78 37.51 -2.98
N GLU A 276 21.68 36.39 -3.67
CA GLU A 276 20.51 35.99 -4.45
C GLU A 276 20.13 34.59 -3.95
N LYS A 277 18.86 34.39 -3.64
CA LYS A 277 18.39 33.04 -3.26
C LYS A 277 18.56 32.12 -4.47
N GLU A 278 19.25 31.00 -4.28
CA GLU A 278 19.36 29.95 -5.30
C GLU A 278 18.04 29.19 -5.32
N VAL A 279 17.27 29.37 -6.36
CA VAL A 279 16.12 28.50 -6.64
C VAL A 279 16.70 27.17 -7.11
N VAL A 280 16.80 26.21 -6.20
CA VAL A 280 17.19 24.85 -6.55
C VAL A 280 16.01 24.25 -7.31
N VAL A 281 16.03 24.44 -8.64
CA VAL A 281 15.06 23.79 -9.51
C VAL A 281 15.39 22.30 -9.47
N THR A 282 14.53 21.52 -8.83
CA THR A 282 14.69 20.07 -8.72
C THR A 282 14.71 19.42 -10.10
N ILE A 283 15.28 18.22 -10.21
CA ILE A 283 15.26 17.46 -11.47
C ILE A 283 13.80 17.21 -11.89
N GLU A 284 12.91 17.07 -10.93
CA GLU A 284 11.46 16.91 -11.14
C GLU A 284 10.85 18.13 -11.83
N GLU A 285 11.08 19.34 -11.33
CA GLU A 285 10.57 20.59 -11.90
C GLU A 285 11.13 20.90 -13.30
N LYS A 286 12.30 20.37 -13.64
CA LYS A 286 12.88 20.50 -14.98
C LYS A 286 12.28 19.54 -16.00
N LEU A 287 11.86 18.36 -15.53
CA LEU A 287 11.37 17.27 -16.37
C LEU A 287 9.86 17.28 -16.52
N ILE A 288 9.16 17.59 -15.43
CA ILE A 288 7.71 17.56 -15.36
C ILE A 288 7.21 18.99 -15.56
N ASP A 289 6.49 19.17 -16.65
CA ASP A 289 5.84 20.45 -16.92
C ASP A 289 4.61 20.58 -16.02
N THR A 290 4.72 21.38 -14.96
CA THR A 290 3.64 21.67 -14.00
C THR A 290 2.93 22.98 -14.28
N THR A 291 3.23 23.64 -15.42
CA THR A 291 2.57 24.89 -15.77
C THR A 291 1.07 24.69 -15.97
N GLU A 292 0.26 25.60 -15.43
CA GLU A 292 -1.19 25.59 -15.64
C GLU A 292 -1.52 25.79 -17.11
N ASP A 293 -2.51 25.02 -17.58
CA ASP A 293 -2.96 25.08 -18.97
C ASP A 293 -3.72 26.40 -19.24
N ARG A 294 -3.51 26.95 -20.42
CA ARG A 294 -4.26 28.15 -20.84
C ARG A 294 -5.72 27.76 -21.12
N PRO A 295 -6.70 28.62 -20.76
CA PRO A 295 -8.11 28.30 -21.00
C PRO A 295 -8.44 28.06 -22.47
N GLU A 296 -7.63 28.62 -23.40
CA GLU A 296 -7.78 28.49 -24.86
C GLU A 296 -7.39 27.12 -25.40
N ASP A 297 -6.48 26.40 -24.67
CA ASP A 297 -5.97 25.09 -25.08
C ASP A 297 -6.81 23.93 -24.48
N LEU A 298 -7.77 24.25 -23.62
CA LEU A 298 -8.60 23.29 -22.94
C LEU A 298 -9.76 22.82 -23.83
N VAL A 299 -9.83 21.51 -24.07
CA VAL A 299 -10.87 20.85 -24.87
C VAL A 299 -11.70 19.94 -23.95
N PRO A 300 -13.03 19.84 -24.14
CA PRO A 300 -13.83 18.88 -23.39
C PRO A 300 -13.30 17.45 -23.54
N ARG A 301 -13.17 16.72 -22.40
CA ARG A 301 -12.74 15.33 -22.39
C ARG A 301 -13.86 14.38 -21.96
N ALA A 302 -13.71 13.10 -22.29
CA ALA A 302 -14.62 12.07 -21.81
C ALA A 302 -14.60 11.97 -20.28
N PRO A 303 -15.75 11.76 -19.63
CA PRO A 303 -15.79 11.50 -18.19
C PRO A 303 -15.22 10.11 -17.90
N VAL A 304 -14.54 10.01 -16.76
CA VAL A 304 -14.05 8.75 -16.20
C VAL A 304 -14.91 8.37 -15.01
N VAL A 305 -15.50 7.21 -15.04
CA VAL A 305 -16.55 6.76 -14.11
C VAL A 305 -16.09 5.50 -13.40
N VAL A 306 -16.15 5.48 -12.08
CA VAL A 306 -15.91 4.25 -11.31
C VAL A 306 -17.24 3.61 -10.88
N VAL A 307 -17.29 2.28 -10.93
CA VAL A 307 -18.43 1.50 -10.43
C VAL A 307 -18.04 0.83 -9.13
N MET A 308 -18.75 1.17 -8.05
CA MET A 308 -18.47 0.71 -6.70
C MET A 308 -19.71 0.09 -6.04
N GLY A 309 -19.53 -0.58 -4.92
CA GLY A 309 -20.59 -1.17 -4.12
C GLY A 309 -20.24 -2.56 -3.63
N HIS A 310 -21.18 -3.20 -2.93
CA HIS A 310 -21.00 -4.51 -2.32
C HIS A 310 -20.80 -5.64 -3.35
N VAL A 311 -20.26 -6.77 -2.91
CA VAL A 311 -20.21 -8.02 -3.70
C VAL A 311 -21.66 -8.41 -4.07
N ASP A 312 -21.87 -9.04 -5.20
CA ASP A 312 -23.19 -9.51 -5.69
C ASP A 312 -24.27 -8.45 -5.92
N HIS A 313 -23.98 -7.14 -5.76
CA HIS A 313 -24.93 -6.08 -6.12
C HIS A 313 -25.04 -5.86 -7.64
N GLY A 314 -24.25 -6.58 -8.44
CA GLY A 314 -24.36 -6.63 -9.90
C GLY A 314 -23.53 -5.58 -10.64
N LYS A 315 -22.41 -5.12 -10.08
CA LYS A 315 -21.46 -4.20 -10.72
C LYS A 315 -20.99 -4.72 -12.08
N THR A 316 -20.36 -5.88 -12.09
CA THR A 316 -19.84 -6.51 -13.31
C THR A 316 -20.96 -6.86 -14.29
N SER A 317 -22.17 -7.23 -13.80
CA SER A 317 -23.31 -7.47 -14.66
C SER A 317 -23.82 -6.20 -15.35
N LEU A 318 -23.82 -5.05 -14.68
CA LEU A 318 -24.12 -3.75 -15.28
C LEU A 318 -23.10 -3.43 -16.38
N LEU A 319 -21.83 -3.57 -16.07
CA LEU A 319 -20.72 -3.27 -17.00
C LEU A 319 -20.73 -4.23 -18.20
N ASP A 320 -21.01 -5.50 -18.00
CA ASP A 320 -21.20 -6.48 -19.08
C ASP A 320 -22.33 -6.09 -20.01
N THR A 321 -23.43 -5.60 -19.45
CA THR A 321 -24.57 -5.09 -20.24
C THR A 321 -24.17 -3.87 -21.08
N ILE A 322 -23.43 -2.93 -20.50
CA ILE A 322 -22.97 -1.72 -21.22
C ILE A 322 -21.97 -2.10 -22.33
N ARG A 323 -21.11 -3.09 -22.09
CA ARG A 323 -20.13 -3.59 -23.09
C ARG A 323 -20.74 -4.52 -24.15
N ASN A 324 -21.90 -5.10 -23.90
CA ASN A 324 -22.42 -6.25 -24.64
C ASN A 324 -21.47 -7.47 -24.62
N THR A 325 -20.90 -7.77 -23.44
CA THR A 325 -19.96 -8.87 -23.19
C THR A 325 -20.43 -9.69 -21.98
N SER A 326 -19.75 -10.79 -21.67
CA SER A 326 -20.01 -11.61 -20.50
C SER A 326 -18.71 -11.93 -19.76
N VAL A 327 -18.05 -10.93 -19.21
CA VAL A 327 -16.79 -11.04 -18.47
C VAL A 327 -17.01 -11.74 -17.14
N ALA A 328 -18.10 -11.44 -16.44
CA ALA A 328 -18.46 -12.03 -15.15
C ALA A 328 -18.46 -13.57 -15.16
N SER A 329 -18.86 -14.19 -16.27
CA SER A 329 -18.88 -15.65 -16.39
C SER A 329 -17.50 -16.29 -16.58
N GLY A 330 -16.49 -15.50 -16.91
CA GLY A 330 -15.08 -15.93 -17.13
C GLY A 330 -14.18 -15.76 -15.92
N GLU A 331 -14.60 -14.97 -14.91
CA GLU A 331 -13.82 -14.69 -13.71
C GLU A 331 -13.87 -15.84 -12.70
N ALA A 332 -12.73 -16.10 -12.04
CA ALA A 332 -12.65 -17.14 -11.03
C ALA A 332 -13.52 -16.80 -9.82
N GLY A 333 -14.39 -17.73 -9.43
CA GLY A 333 -15.36 -17.50 -8.35
C GLY A 333 -16.53 -16.60 -8.72
N GLY A 334 -16.63 -16.12 -9.98
CA GLY A 334 -17.67 -15.20 -10.43
C GLY A 334 -17.58 -13.80 -9.80
N ILE A 335 -16.43 -13.43 -9.26
CA ILE A 335 -16.17 -12.14 -8.61
C ILE A 335 -15.03 -11.40 -9.31
N THR A 336 -15.20 -10.08 -9.49
CA THR A 336 -14.14 -9.22 -10.04
C THR A 336 -13.03 -9.04 -9.02
N GLN A 337 -11.79 -9.35 -9.43
CA GLN A 337 -10.58 -9.30 -8.57
C GLN A 337 -9.50 -8.34 -9.10
N HIS A 338 -9.71 -7.75 -10.29
CA HIS A 338 -8.82 -6.79 -10.94
C HIS A 338 -9.55 -5.50 -11.26
N ILE A 339 -8.81 -4.40 -11.43
CA ILE A 339 -9.41 -3.16 -11.92
C ILE A 339 -9.50 -3.24 -13.46
N GLY A 340 -10.72 -3.37 -13.97
CA GLY A 340 -10.98 -3.29 -15.40
C GLY A 340 -11.18 -1.84 -15.86
N ALA A 341 -10.50 -1.41 -16.92
CA ALA A 341 -10.68 -0.10 -17.53
C ALA A 341 -11.10 -0.24 -19.00
N TYR A 342 -12.18 0.43 -19.39
CA TYR A 342 -12.63 0.39 -20.77
C TYR A 342 -13.43 1.63 -21.15
N GLN A 343 -13.60 1.85 -22.45
CA GLN A 343 -14.36 2.96 -22.99
C GLN A 343 -15.60 2.45 -23.73
N ALA A 344 -16.76 3.01 -23.42
CA ALA A 344 -18.02 2.78 -24.12
C ALA A 344 -18.50 4.05 -24.81
N GLN A 345 -19.17 3.91 -25.95
CA GLN A 345 -19.82 5.02 -26.64
C GLN A 345 -21.31 5.06 -26.27
N ILE A 346 -21.75 6.16 -25.69
CA ILE A 346 -23.12 6.37 -25.27
C ILE A 346 -23.62 7.65 -25.95
N ASN A 347 -24.69 7.55 -26.74
CA ASN A 347 -25.24 8.67 -27.52
C ASN A 347 -24.19 9.39 -28.38
N GLY A 348 -23.17 8.65 -28.88
CA GLY A 348 -22.07 9.18 -29.68
C GLY A 348 -20.95 9.86 -28.88
N LYS A 349 -21.05 9.95 -27.56
CA LYS A 349 -20.00 10.45 -26.68
C LYS A 349 -19.25 9.30 -26.00
N PRO A 350 -17.91 9.31 -25.91
CA PRO A 350 -17.16 8.30 -25.20
C PRO A 350 -17.26 8.52 -23.69
N ILE A 351 -17.42 7.44 -22.92
CA ILE A 351 -17.35 7.42 -21.47
C ILE A 351 -16.39 6.29 -21.06
N THR A 352 -15.49 6.58 -20.16
CA THR A 352 -14.53 5.60 -19.65
C THR A 352 -15.01 5.06 -18.32
N PHE A 353 -15.12 3.74 -18.23
CA PHE A 353 -15.55 3.05 -16.99
C PHE A 353 -14.37 2.34 -16.35
N LEU A 354 -14.30 2.43 -15.01
CA LEU A 354 -13.41 1.64 -14.17
C LEU A 354 -14.26 0.67 -13.32
N ASP A 355 -14.04 -0.63 -13.53
CA ASP A 355 -14.63 -1.68 -12.68
C ASP A 355 -13.75 -1.92 -11.47
N THR A 356 -14.32 -1.93 -10.28
CA THR A 356 -13.59 -2.16 -9.03
C THR A 356 -14.13 -3.38 -8.28
N PRO A 357 -13.22 -4.21 -7.68
CA PRO A 357 -13.62 -5.32 -6.85
C PRO A 357 -14.48 -4.89 -5.66
N GLY A 358 -15.54 -5.65 -5.36
CA GLY A 358 -16.43 -5.35 -4.25
C GLY A 358 -15.96 -5.84 -2.89
N HIS A 359 -15.08 -6.83 -2.85
CA HIS A 359 -14.65 -7.50 -1.61
C HIS A 359 -13.79 -6.59 -0.72
N GLU A 360 -13.92 -6.73 0.60
CA GLU A 360 -13.20 -5.95 1.61
C GLU A 360 -11.68 -5.96 1.43
N ALA A 361 -11.11 -7.09 1.04
CA ALA A 361 -9.69 -7.23 0.77
C ALA A 361 -9.14 -6.19 -0.22
N PHE A 362 -9.96 -5.66 -1.12
CA PHE A 362 -9.55 -4.74 -2.19
C PHE A 362 -9.85 -3.27 -1.90
N THR A 363 -9.85 -2.85 -0.62
CA THR A 363 -10.08 -1.45 -0.19
C THR A 363 -9.14 -0.48 -0.91
N SER A 364 -7.84 -0.80 -1.04
CA SER A 364 -6.86 0.04 -1.75
C SER A 364 -7.22 0.26 -3.22
N MET A 365 -7.78 -0.76 -3.90
CA MET A 365 -8.23 -0.65 -5.29
C MET A 365 -9.44 0.27 -5.43
N ARG A 366 -10.40 0.22 -4.49
CA ARG A 366 -11.57 1.12 -4.47
C ARG A 366 -11.16 2.57 -4.22
N ALA A 367 -10.29 2.82 -3.23
CA ALA A 367 -9.74 4.14 -2.96
C ALA A 367 -9.02 4.72 -4.18
N ARG A 368 -8.18 3.92 -4.84
CA ARG A 368 -7.49 4.28 -6.08
C ARG A 368 -8.48 4.59 -7.20
N GLY A 369 -9.50 3.75 -7.38
CA GLY A 369 -10.56 3.97 -8.36
C GLY A 369 -11.25 5.32 -8.16
N ALA A 370 -11.61 5.67 -6.91
CA ALA A 370 -12.21 6.96 -6.59
C ALA A 370 -11.30 8.15 -6.91
N MET A 371 -10.01 8.09 -6.51
CA MET A 371 -9.07 9.20 -6.69
C MET A 371 -8.77 9.54 -8.17
N VAL A 372 -8.98 8.61 -9.08
CA VAL A 372 -8.60 8.75 -10.49
C VAL A 372 -9.79 9.12 -11.38
N THR A 373 -11.01 9.08 -10.83
CA THR A 373 -12.26 9.23 -11.58
C THR A 373 -12.98 10.53 -11.28
N ASP A 374 -13.90 10.89 -12.17
CA ASP A 374 -14.69 12.13 -12.10
C ASP A 374 -16.06 11.90 -11.45
N ILE A 375 -16.66 10.71 -11.63
CA ILE A 375 -17.99 10.35 -11.15
C ILE A 375 -17.97 8.93 -10.60
N ALA A 376 -18.70 8.69 -9.50
CA ALA A 376 -18.90 7.36 -8.94
C ALA A 376 -20.33 6.87 -9.17
N ILE A 377 -20.49 5.64 -9.69
CA ILE A 377 -21.74 4.90 -9.69
C ILE A 377 -21.74 3.96 -8.49
N LEU A 378 -22.60 4.23 -7.52
CA LEU A 378 -22.79 3.40 -6.36
C LEU A 378 -23.89 2.36 -6.62
N MET A 379 -23.50 1.10 -6.74
CA MET A 379 -24.44 -0.01 -6.94
C MET A 379 -24.98 -0.53 -5.62
N VAL A 380 -26.30 -0.51 -5.47
CA VAL A 380 -27.00 -1.06 -4.29
C VAL A 380 -28.07 -2.02 -4.78
N ALA A 381 -28.14 -3.23 -4.21
CA ALA A 381 -29.20 -4.16 -4.54
C ALA A 381 -30.47 -3.84 -3.76
N ALA A 382 -31.62 -3.82 -4.45
CA ALA A 382 -32.94 -3.46 -3.87
C ALA A 382 -33.44 -4.48 -2.83
N ASP A 383 -32.94 -5.71 -2.89
CA ASP A 383 -33.29 -6.80 -1.96
C ASP A 383 -32.41 -6.78 -0.69
N ASP A 384 -31.14 -6.45 -0.80
CA ASP A 384 -30.14 -6.52 0.29
C ASP A 384 -30.05 -5.19 1.07
N GLY A 385 -30.13 -4.05 0.37
CA GLY A 385 -29.97 -2.72 0.95
C GLY A 385 -28.50 -2.29 1.06
N ILE A 386 -28.20 -1.36 1.99
CA ILE A 386 -26.85 -0.86 2.22
C ILE A 386 -26.06 -1.83 3.08
N MET A 387 -24.94 -2.30 2.55
CA MET A 387 -24.01 -3.23 3.19
C MET A 387 -22.71 -2.51 3.61
N PRO A 388 -21.87 -3.07 4.52
CA PRO A 388 -20.64 -2.40 5.00
C PRO A 388 -19.72 -1.91 3.89
N GLN A 389 -19.52 -2.69 2.83
CA GLN A 389 -18.69 -2.32 1.68
C GLN A 389 -19.32 -1.21 0.82
N THR A 390 -20.66 -1.06 0.87
CA THR A 390 -21.36 0.08 0.25
C THR A 390 -21.06 1.36 1.03
N VAL A 391 -21.06 1.30 2.37
CA VAL A 391 -20.69 2.43 3.24
C VAL A 391 -19.24 2.84 2.99
N GLU A 392 -18.33 1.87 2.91
CA GLU A 392 -16.94 2.09 2.56
C GLU A 392 -16.81 2.81 1.19
N SER A 393 -17.56 2.35 0.18
CA SER A 393 -17.58 2.97 -1.15
C SER A 393 -18.06 4.43 -1.11
N ILE A 394 -19.09 4.73 -0.31
CA ILE A 394 -19.56 6.10 -0.08
C ILE A 394 -18.45 6.96 0.54
N ASN A 395 -17.75 6.44 1.54
CA ASN A 395 -16.67 7.15 2.21
C ASN A 395 -15.51 7.43 1.27
N HIS A 396 -15.12 6.47 0.40
CA HIS A 396 -14.07 6.69 -0.61
C HIS A 396 -14.47 7.75 -1.64
N ALA A 397 -15.70 7.73 -2.13
CA ALA A 397 -16.18 8.72 -3.07
C ALA A 397 -16.23 10.13 -2.44
N LYS A 398 -16.68 10.23 -1.18
CA LYS A 398 -16.67 11.49 -0.42
C LYS A 398 -15.25 12.00 -0.14
N ALA A 399 -14.33 11.11 0.23
CA ALA A 399 -12.93 11.48 0.47
C ALA A 399 -12.23 11.97 -0.82
N ALA A 400 -12.62 11.42 -1.97
CA ALA A 400 -12.16 11.87 -3.28
C ALA A 400 -12.93 13.10 -3.81
N ASN A 401 -13.97 13.56 -3.09
CA ASN A 401 -14.81 14.68 -3.45
C ASN A 401 -15.45 14.56 -4.86
N ILE A 402 -15.85 13.33 -5.24
CA ILE A 402 -16.48 13.05 -6.52
C ILE A 402 -18.00 12.88 -6.34
N PRO A 403 -18.83 13.36 -7.28
CA PRO A 403 -20.28 13.18 -7.24
C PRO A 403 -20.66 11.70 -7.38
N ILE A 404 -21.75 11.34 -6.70
CA ILE A 404 -22.23 9.96 -6.61
C ILE A 404 -23.58 9.87 -7.31
N ILE A 405 -23.71 8.94 -8.27
CA ILE A 405 -24.98 8.48 -8.82
C ILE A 405 -25.28 7.12 -8.18
N VAL A 406 -26.46 6.95 -7.62
CA VAL A 406 -26.89 5.68 -7.02
C VAL A 406 -27.69 4.87 -8.04
N ALA A 407 -27.23 3.64 -8.29
CA ALA A 407 -27.96 2.68 -9.13
C ALA A 407 -28.53 1.57 -8.24
N VAL A 408 -29.86 1.63 -8.00
CA VAL A 408 -30.59 0.61 -7.24
C VAL A 408 -30.93 -0.54 -8.17
N ASN A 409 -30.17 -1.64 -8.06
CA ASN A 409 -30.26 -2.80 -8.95
C ASN A 409 -31.16 -3.91 -8.40
N LYS A 410 -31.45 -4.91 -9.22
CA LYS A 410 -32.28 -6.08 -8.92
C LYS A 410 -33.76 -5.73 -8.61
N ILE A 411 -34.27 -4.66 -9.21
CA ILE A 411 -35.70 -4.27 -9.02
C ILE A 411 -36.68 -5.33 -9.56
N ASP A 412 -36.20 -6.31 -10.29
CA ASP A 412 -36.93 -7.41 -10.86
C ASP A 412 -37.23 -8.55 -9.89
N LYS A 413 -36.66 -8.54 -8.68
CA LYS A 413 -36.91 -9.52 -7.62
C LYS A 413 -38.21 -9.19 -6.86
N GLU A 414 -38.90 -10.23 -6.39
CA GLU A 414 -40.17 -10.07 -5.61
C GLU A 414 -39.97 -9.35 -4.26
N ASN A 415 -38.78 -9.49 -3.68
CA ASN A 415 -38.40 -8.85 -2.40
C ASN A 415 -37.73 -7.48 -2.57
N ALA A 416 -37.71 -6.94 -3.79
CA ALA A 416 -37.05 -5.66 -4.05
C ALA A 416 -37.80 -4.51 -3.38
N ASN A 417 -37.12 -3.71 -2.58
CA ASN A 417 -37.69 -2.52 -1.93
C ASN A 417 -36.75 -1.30 -2.16
N PRO A 418 -36.88 -0.58 -3.28
CA PRO A 418 -36.12 0.60 -3.56
C PRO A 418 -36.29 1.73 -2.54
N ASP A 419 -37.51 1.89 -1.99
CA ASP A 419 -37.79 2.97 -1.04
C ASP A 419 -37.05 2.79 0.29
N ARG A 420 -36.91 1.53 0.74
CA ARG A 420 -36.04 1.20 1.89
C ARG A 420 -34.59 1.59 1.64
N VAL A 421 -34.08 1.34 0.43
CA VAL A 421 -32.70 1.72 0.07
C VAL A 421 -32.54 3.23 0.10
N MET A 422 -33.53 3.98 -0.44
CA MET A 422 -33.50 5.44 -0.42
C MET A 422 -33.54 6.01 1.00
N GLN A 423 -34.27 5.39 1.93
CA GLN A 423 -34.26 5.77 3.34
C GLN A 423 -32.91 5.55 3.98
N GLN A 424 -32.27 4.40 3.72
CA GLN A 424 -30.93 4.11 4.23
C GLN A 424 -29.88 5.06 3.67
N LEU A 425 -29.98 5.47 2.39
CA LEU A 425 -29.05 6.42 1.78
C LEU A 425 -29.06 7.77 2.50
N THR A 426 -30.22 8.24 2.96
CA THR A 426 -30.30 9.50 3.72
C THR A 426 -29.54 9.48 5.04
N GLU A 427 -29.41 8.31 5.69
CA GLU A 427 -28.61 8.16 6.91
C GLU A 427 -27.14 8.44 6.66
N TYR A 428 -26.67 8.18 5.43
CA TYR A 428 -25.29 8.46 5.00
C TYR A 428 -25.13 9.81 4.28
N GLY A 429 -26.15 10.68 4.33
CA GLY A 429 -26.10 12.01 3.74
C GLY A 429 -26.22 12.03 2.21
N LEU A 430 -26.80 10.99 1.62
CA LEU A 430 -27.14 10.91 0.19
C LEU A 430 -28.66 11.05 0.07
N VAL A 431 -29.16 12.28 -0.04
CA VAL A 431 -30.60 12.54 -0.14
C VAL A 431 -31.00 12.47 -1.61
N PRO A 432 -31.96 11.59 -1.99
CA PRO A 432 -32.45 11.49 -3.37
C PRO A 432 -33.09 12.78 -3.88
N GLU A 433 -33.00 13.05 -5.19
CA GLU A 433 -33.70 14.17 -5.85
C GLU A 433 -35.20 14.11 -5.63
N GLU A 434 -35.81 12.90 -5.65
CA GLU A 434 -37.26 12.70 -5.39
C GLU A 434 -37.67 13.26 -4.02
N TRP A 435 -36.73 13.42 -3.08
CA TRP A 435 -36.98 13.93 -1.71
C TRP A 435 -36.39 15.31 -1.49
N GLY A 436 -35.99 16.00 -2.58
CA GLY A 436 -35.44 17.37 -2.56
C GLY A 436 -33.97 17.46 -2.26
N GLY A 437 -33.21 16.36 -2.42
CA GLY A 437 -31.76 16.32 -2.33
C GLY A 437 -31.05 16.52 -3.67
N GLU A 438 -29.74 16.26 -3.70
CA GLU A 438 -28.87 16.45 -4.87
C GLU A 438 -28.41 15.12 -5.49
N THR A 439 -28.75 13.96 -4.86
CA THR A 439 -28.26 12.66 -5.31
C THR A 439 -29.21 12.04 -6.33
N ILE A 440 -28.71 11.77 -7.50
CA ILE A 440 -29.45 11.09 -8.57
C ILE A 440 -29.56 9.60 -8.22
N VAL A 441 -30.79 9.08 -8.16
CA VAL A 441 -31.09 7.66 -7.89
C VAL A 441 -31.78 7.03 -9.08
N CYS A 442 -31.11 6.04 -9.70
CA CYS A 442 -31.64 5.29 -10.83
C CYS A 442 -32.08 3.88 -10.41
N LYS A 443 -33.33 3.52 -10.67
CA LYS A 443 -33.86 2.17 -10.40
C LYS A 443 -33.61 1.31 -11.64
N ILE A 444 -32.77 0.25 -11.50
CA ILE A 444 -32.31 -0.56 -12.65
C ILE A 444 -32.49 -2.06 -12.43
N SER A 445 -32.49 -2.82 -13.52
CA SER A 445 -32.23 -4.27 -13.52
C SER A 445 -31.19 -4.57 -14.58
N ALA A 446 -29.95 -4.83 -14.17
CA ALA A 446 -28.87 -5.20 -15.07
C ALA A 446 -29.20 -6.50 -15.83
N LYS A 447 -29.85 -7.47 -15.17
CA LYS A 447 -30.24 -8.77 -15.76
C LYS A 447 -31.34 -8.65 -16.83
N LYS A 448 -32.30 -7.72 -16.66
CA LYS A 448 -33.41 -7.52 -17.60
C LYS A 448 -33.20 -6.32 -18.51
N HIS A 449 -32.08 -5.65 -18.45
CA HIS A 449 -31.74 -4.44 -19.21
C HIS A 449 -32.75 -3.28 -19.00
N ILE A 450 -33.33 -3.15 -17.81
CA ILE A 450 -34.35 -2.12 -17.49
C ILE A 450 -33.63 -0.96 -16.82
N GLY A 451 -33.92 0.29 -17.23
CA GLY A 451 -33.48 1.52 -16.60
C GLY A 451 -32.00 1.88 -16.82
N ILE A 452 -31.26 1.10 -17.63
CA ILE A 452 -29.84 1.34 -17.90
C ILE A 452 -29.64 2.57 -18.79
N GLU A 453 -30.50 2.76 -19.79
CA GLU A 453 -30.45 3.95 -20.65
C GLU A 453 -30.64 5.23 -19.83
N ASN A 454 -31.60 5.27 -18.92
CA ASN A 454 -31.81 6.40 -18.01
C ASN A 454 -30.59 6.65 -17.10
N LEU A 455 -29.95 5.60 -16.57
CA LEU A 455 -28.71 5.75 -15.81
C LEU A 455 -27.60 6.39 -16.66
N LEU A 456 -27.45 5.99 -17.92
CA LEU A 456 -26.44 6.49 -18.83
C LEU A 456 -26.73 7.93 -19.29
N GLU A 457 -28.00 8.30 -19.46
CA GLU A 457 -28.42 9.67 -19.74
C GLU A 457 -28.12 10.60 -18.56
N ASN A 458 -28.50 10.21 -17.35
CA ASN A 458 -28.19 10.98 -16.15
C ASN A 458 -26.68 11.13 -15.93
N LEU A 459 -25.91 10.09 -16.21
CA LEU A 459 -24.45 10.14 -16.17
C LEU A 459 -23.88 11.15 -17.17
N ALA A 460 -24.41 11.17 -18.39
CA ALA A 460 -23.97 12.10 -19.43
C ALA A 460 -24.33 13.55 -19.06
N LEU A 461 -25.51 13.79 -18.47
CA LEU A 461 -25.93 15.09 -18.00
C LEU A 461 -25.03 15.59 -16.85
N LEU A 462 -24.75 14.73 -15.87
CA LEU A 462 -23.86 15.08 -14.75
C LEU A 462 -22.44 15.41 -15.24
N ALA A 463 -21.93 14.67 -16.21
CA ALA A 463 -20.63 14.94 -16.81
C ALA A 463 -20.59 16.28 -17.58
N GLU A 464 -21.70 16.68 -18.20
CA GLU A 464 -21.81 18.01 -18.87
C GLU A 464 -21.81 19.15 -17.84
N VAL A 465 -22.50 18.97 -16.72
CA VAL A 465 -22.55 19.95 -15.63
C VAL A 465 -21.15 20.19 -15.02
N GLN A 466 -20.32 19.15 -14.98
CA GLN A 466 -18.95 19.26 -14.46
C GLN A 466 -17.96 19.95 -15.40
N GLU A 467 -18.32 20.20 -16.66
CA GLU A 467 -17.44 20.85 -17.65
C GLU A 467 -16.01 20.29 -17.69
N LEU A 468 -15.87 18.95 -17.75
CA LEU A 468 -14.57 18.29 -17.74
C LEU A 468 -13.71 18.67 -18.95
N LYS A 469 -12.55 19.27 -18.71
CA LYS A 469 -11.64 19.78 -19.74
C LYS A 469 -10.23 19.22 -19.56
N ALA A 470 -9.49 19.07 -20.65
CA ALA A 470 -8.08 18.69 -20.66
C ALA A 470 -7.38 19.30 -21.87
N ASN A 471 -6.05 19.43 -21.83
CA ASN A 471 -5.26 19.94 -22.92
C ASN A 471 -4.61 18.78 -23.72
N PRO A 472 -5.11 18.40 -24.91
CA PRO A 472 -4.55 17.29 -25.67
C PRO A 472 -3.17 17.58 -26.28
N ASN A 473 -2.76 18.87 -26.40
CA ASN A 473 -1.52 19.25 -27.05
C ASN A 473 -0.27 19.12 -26.17
N ARG A 474 -0.44 18.76 -24.91
CA ARG A 474 0.62 18.58 -23.92
C ARG A 474 1.20 17.16 -23.94
N ALA A 475 2.36 16.96 -23.34
CA ALA A 475 2.90 15.63 -23.06
C ALA A 475 1.94 14.83 -22.17
N GLY A 476 1.76 13.55 -22.48
CA GLY A 476 0.81 12.69 -21.76
C GLY A 476 1.15 12.57 -20.27
N GLN A 477 0.17 12.83 -19.43
CA GLN A 477 0.25 12.62 -17.97
C GLN A 477 -1.03 11.95 -17.46
N GLY A 478 -0.91 11.21 -16.37
CA GLY A 478 -2.05 10.51 -15.77
C GLY A 478 -1.60 9.53 -14.69
N THR A 479 -2.37 8.48 -14.50
CA THR A 479 -2.18 7.54 -13.39
C THR A 479 -2.09 6.10 -13.87
N VAL A 480 -1.27 5.29 -13.19
CA VAL A 480 -1.17 3.84 -13.38
C VAL A 480 -2.36 3.18 -12.68
N ILE A 481 -3.24 2.54 -13.44
CA ILE A 481 -4.38 1.80 -12.88
C ILE A 481 -3.87 0.49 -12.28
N GLU A 482 -3.12 -0.28 -13.08
CA GLU A 482 -2.65 -1.60 -12.73
C GLU A 482 -1.35 -1.94 -13.45
N ALA A 483 -0.54 -2.82 -12.87
CA ALA A 483 0.70 -3.28 -13.47
C ALA A 483 0.88 -4.78 -13.29
N ARG A 484 1.42 -5.44 -14.34
CA ARG A 484 1.67 -6.88 -14.36
C ARG A 484 2.97 -7.21 -15.07
N LEU A 485 3.47 -8.42 -14.83
CA LEU A 485 4.66 -8.94 -15.51
C LEU A 485 4.24 -10.02 -16.50
N ASP A 486 4.32 -9.71 -17.80
CA ASP A 486 4.05 -10.64 -18.88
C ASP A 486 5.33 -11.38 -19.29
N LYS A 487 5.27 -12.71 -19.46
CA LYS A 487 6.44 -13.55 -19.83
C LYS A 487 7.04 -13.20 -21.19
N GLY A 488 6.24 -12.69 -22.11
CA GLY A 488 6.68 -12.38 -23.50
C GLY A 488 6.98 -10.91 -23.74
N ARG A 489 6.23 -10.01 -23.09
CA ARG A 489 6.29 -8.56 -23.27
C ARG A 489 7.06 -7.83 -22.18
N GLY A 490 7.38 -8.54 -21.07
CA GLY A 490 8.01 -7.95 -19.89
C GLY A 490 7.01 -7.17 -19.01
N PRO A 491 7.44 -6.12 -18.31
CA PRO A 491 6.54 -5.26 -17.54
C PRO A 491 5.50 -4.59 -18.44
N VAL A 492 4.26 -4.74 -18.07
CA VAL A 492 3.08 -4.19 -18.74
C VAL A 492 2.29 -3.39 -17.70
N ALA A 493 1.87 -2.18 -18.06
CA ALA A 493 1.06 -1.34 -17.19
C ALA A 493 -0.17 -0.83 -17.94
N THR A 494 -1.30 -0.81 -17.26
CA THR A 494 -2.52 -0.14 -17.70
C THR A 494 -2.52 1.27 -17.16
N LEU A 495 -2.49 2.24 -18.06
CA LEU A 495 -2.46 3.67 -17.74
C LEU A 495 -3.80 4.30 -18.09
N LEU A 496 -4.22 5.27 -17.29
CA LEU A 496 -5.27 6.21 -17.65
C LEU A 496 -4.63 7.56 -17.93
N VAL A 497 -4.74 8.02 -19.17
CA VAL A 497 -4.28 9.36 -19.54
C VAL A 497 -5.30 10.37 -19.01
N GLN A 498 -4.88 11.30 -18.19
CA GLN A 498 -5.75 12.33 -17.61
C GLN A 498 -5.62 13.67 -18.37
N ASN A 499 -4.41 14.02 -18.75
CA ASN A 499 -4.12 15.21 -19.52
C ASN A 499 -3.02 14.93 -20.56
N GLY A 500 -2.99 15.71 -21.65
CA GLY A 500 -2.04 15.52 -22.72
C GLY A 500 -2.34 14.34 -23.64
N THR A 501 -1.42 14.07 -24.54
CA THR A 501 -1.48 12.90 -25.45
C THR A 501 -0.22 12.06 -25.31
N LEU A 502 -0.39 10.77 -25.03
CA LEU A 502 0.67 9.79 -24.98
C LEU A 502 0.85 9.17 -26.37
N LYS A 503 2.09 9.14 -26.88
CA LYS A 503 2.42 8.58 -28.18
C LYS A 503 3.33 7.36 -28.07
N GLN A 504 3.25 6.48 -29.06
CA GLN A 504 4.18 5.37 -29.16
C GLN A 504 5.60 5.89 -29.39
N GLY A 505 6.55 5.46 -28.57
CA GLY A 505 7.93 5.93 -28.60
C GLY A 505 8.29 6.95 -27.52
N ASP A 506 7.31 7.51 -26.83
CA ASP A 506 7.54 8.44 -25.73
C ASP A 506 8.27 7.76 -24.57
N ILE A 507 9.04 8.56 -23.85
CA ILE A 507 9.69 8.13 -22.62
C ILE A 507 8.77 8.50 -21.47
N ILE A 508 8.42 7.53 -20.63
CA ILE A 508 7.56 7.75 -19.46
C ILE A 508 8.28 7.43 -18.17
N ILE A 509 7.97 8.22 -17.17
CA ILE A 509 8.31 7.96 -15.76
C ILE A 509 7.01 7.59 -15.06
N ALA A 510 6.96 6.46 -14.38
CA ALA A 510 5.83 6.02 -13.57
C ALA A 510 6.34 5.61 -12.19
N GLY A 511 6.21 6.50 -11.20
CA GLY A 511 6.76 6.29 -9.87
C GLY A 511 8.29 6.07 -9.91
N THR A 512 8.73 4.86 -9.54
CA THR A 512 10.12 4.40 -9.56
C THR A 512 10.50 3.62 -10.83
N SER A 513 9.64 3.60 -11.84
CA SER A 513 9.91 2.93 -13.11
C SER A 513 10.02 3.94 -14.25
N VAL A 514 10.97 3.71 -15.15
CA VAL A 514 11.16 4.50 -16.39
C VAL A 514 11.22 3.57 -17.57
N GLY A 515 10.73 4.00 -18.71
CA GLY A 515 10.85 3.24 -19.95
C GLY A 515 10.35 3.97 -21.16
N ARG A 516 10.60 3.38 -22.32
CA ARG A 516 10.08 3.88 -23.59
C ARG A 516 8.88 3.06 -24.01
N VAL A 517 7.78 3.69 -24.31
CA VAL A 517 6.56 3.04 -24.83
C VAL A 517 6.85 2.31 -26.13
N ARG A 518 6.95 0.98 -26.08
CA ARG A 518 7.20 0.13 -27.25
C ARG A 518 5.91 -0.20 -27.97
N THR A 519 4.88 -0.58 -27.21
CA THR A 519 3.55 -0.91 -27.74
C THR A 519 2.49 -0.29 -26.84
N MET A 520 1.46 0.25 -27.47
CA MET A 520 0.22 0.67 -26.83
C MET A 520 -0.92 -0.17 -27.37
N LEU A 521 -1.77 -0.67 -26.48
CA LEU A 521 -2.95 -1.44 -26.82
C LEU A 521 -4.17 -0.78 -26.17
N ASP A 522 -5.30 -0.80 -26.83
CA ASP A 522 -6.58 -0.45 -26.24
C ASP A 522 -7.12 -1.61 -25.36
N TYR A 523 -8.25 -1.39 -24.72
CA TYR A 523 -8.93 -2.41 -23.90
C TYR A 523 -9.42 -3.64 -24.72
N ARG A 524 -9.44 -3.55 -26.06
CA ARG A 524 -9.76 -4.67 -26.98
C ARG A 524 -8.53 -5.40 -27.49
N GLY A 525 -7.32 -4.95 -27.14
CA GLY A 525 -6.06 -5.51 -27.61
C GLY A 525 -5.60 -4.99 -28.99
N ASN A 526 -6.26 -3.97 -29.54
CA ASN A 526 -5.82 -3.34 -30.79
C ASN A 526 -4.65 -2.39 -30.53
N ARG A 527 -3.77 -2.25 -31.51
CA ARG A 527 -2.63 -1.34 -31.39
C ARG A 527 -3.06 0.10 -31.61
N LEU A 528 -2.66 0.96 -30.69
CA LEU A 528 -2.80 2.40 -30.76
C LEU A 528 -1.45 3.05 -31.07
N THR A 529 -1.45 4.13 -31.83
CA THR A 529 -0.29 4.98 -32.09
C THR A 529 -0.22 6.15 -31.11
N GLU A 530 -1.39 6.64 -30.67
CA GLU A 530 -1.54 7.74 -29.73
C GLU A 530 -2.78 7.53 -28.87
N ALA A 531 -2.75 8.06 -27.64
CA ALA A 531 -3.83 8.02 -26.68
C ALA A 531 -4.03 9.41 -26.08
N GLY A 532 -5.22 9.98 -26.28
CA GLY A 532 -5.61 11.27 -25.71
C GLY A 532 -6.16 11.17 -24.29
N PRO A 533 -6.68 12.29 -23.75
CA PRO A 533 -7.24 12.34 -22.39
C PRO A 533 -8.41 11.37 -22.21
N SER A 534 -8.54 10.83 -21.00
CA SER A 534 -9.55 9.85 -20.57
C SER A 534 -9.52 8.50 -21.28
N VAL A 535 -8.47 8.20 -22.05
CA VAL A 535 -8.32 6.90 -22.73
C VAL A 535 -7.50 5.96 -21.87
N PRO A 536 -8.03 4.76 -21.52
CA PRO A 536 -7.25 3.73 -20.87
C PRO A 536 -6.40 2.98 -21.88
N VAL A 537 -5.10 2.81 -21.61
CA VAL A 537 -4.17 2.14 -22.50
C VAL A 537 -3.28 1.15 -21.76
N GLU A 538 -3.09 -0.03 -22.34
CA GLU A 538 -2.09 -0.99 -21.89
C GLU A 538 -0.78 -0.70 -22.62
N ILE A 539 0.29 -0.46 -21.89
CA ILE A 539 1.61 -0.19 -22.44
C ILE A 539 2.62 -1.26 -22.05
N ALA A 540 3.61 -1.48 -22.94
CA ALA A 540 4.78 -2.29 -22.62
C ALA A 540 6.06 -1.53 -22.97
N GLY A 541 7.13 -1.78 -22.20
CA GLY A 541 8.45 -1.16 -22.42
C GLY A 541 9.04 -0.46 -21.22
N LEU A 542 8.40 -0.54 -20.06
CA LEU A 542 8.93 -0.10 -18.79
C LEU A 542 10.09 -0.99 -18.33
N SER A 543 10.96 -0.46 -17.47
CA SER A 543 12.07 -1.20 -16.85
C SER A 543 11.58 -2.24 -15.84
N GLU A 544 10.59 -1.86 -15.03
CA GLU A 544 9.98 -2.66 -13.97
C GLU A 544 8.47 -2.40 -13.96
N ALA A 545 7.71 -3.27 -13.30
CA ALA A 545 6.28 -3.02 -13.08
C ALA A 545 6.14 -1.84 -12.10
N PRO A 546 5.48 -0.75 -12.52
CA PRO A 546 5.29 0.42 -11.64
C PRO A 546 4.31 0.10 -10.53
N VAL A 547 4.37 0.88 -9.46
CA VAL A 547 3.39 0.81 -8.37
C VAL A 547 2.04 1.28 -8.91
N ALA A 548 0.99 0.51 -8.65
CA ALA A 548 -0.36 0.88 -9.04
C ALA A 548 -0.82 2.13 -8.26
N GLY A 549 -1.47 3.08 -8.95
CA GLY A 549 -1.82 4.39 -8.41
C GLY A 549 -0.72 5.45 -8.52
N ALA A 550 0.48 5.10 -8.96
CA ALA A 550 1.54 6.08 -9.18
C ALA A 550 1.20 7.01 -10.36
N PRO A 551 1.48 8.30 -10.26
CA PRO A 551 1.38 9.20 -11.40
C PRO A 551 2.42 8.84 -12.46
N PHE A 552 2.07 9.00 -13.73
CA PHE A 552 3.02 8.90 -14.82
C PHE A 552 3.11 10.22 -15.61
N PHE A 553 4.29 10.48 -16.15
CA PHE A 553 4.57 11.66 -16.97
C PHE A 553 5.37 11.23 -18.19
N ALA A 554 4.96 11.71 -19.35
CA ALA A 554 5.74 11.60 -20.57
C ALA A 554 6.78 12.73 -20.61
N VAL A 555 8.04 12.37 -20.85
CA VAL A 555 9.19 13.29 -20.77
C VAL A 555 10.04 13.19 -22.04
N ALA A 556 10.78 14.26 -22.36
CA ALA A 556 11.62 14.30 -23.55
C ALA A 556 13.01 13.69 -23.36
N ASP A 557 13.58 13.80 -22.16
CA ASP A 557 14.97 13.40 -21.88
C ASP A 557 15.03 12.09 -21.05
N GLU A 558 15.44 11.00 -21.71
CA GLU A 558 15.59 9.68 -21.10
C GLU A 558 16.69 9.65 -20.02
N ARG A 559 17.74 10.45 -20.20
CA ARG A 559 18.87 10.43 -19.27
C ARG A 559 18.50 11.05 -17.92
N MET A 560 17.88 12.22 -17.96
CA MET A 560 17.40 12.88 -16.74
C MET A 560 16.28 12.07 -16.08
N ALA A 561 15.40 11.42 -16.88
CA ALA A 561 14.37 10.53 -16.38
C ALA A 561 14.94 9.35 -15.58
N ARG A 562 16.01 8.74 -16.08
CA ARG A 562 16.70 7.65 -15.33
C ARG A 562 17.36 8.15 -14.06
N GLU A 563 18.02 9.30 -14.11
CA GLU A 563 18.67 9.91 -12.95
C GLU A 563 17.64 10.20 -11.83
N LEU A 564 16.47 10.75 -12.18
CA LEU A 564 15.36 10.98 -11.24
C LEU A 564 14.85 9.66 -10.63
N VAL A 565 14.64 8.64 -11.45
CA VAL A 565 14.19 7.32 -10.98
C VAL A 565 15.21 6.66 -10.06
N ASP A 566 16.50 6.76 -10.40
CA ASP A 566 17.56 6.21 -9.55
C ASP A 566 17.64 6.96 -8.21
N GLN A 567 17.41 8.28 -8.21
CA GLN A 567 17.31 9.08 -6.99
C GLN A 567 16.11 8.63 -6.13
N ARG A 568 14.89 8.53 -6.71
CA ARG A 568 13.70 8.05 -5.99
C ARG A 568 13.89 6.65 -5.40
N LYS A 569 14.52 5.73 -6.17
CA LYS A 569 14.86 4.39 -5.66
C LYS A 569 15.87 4.42 -4.51
N ALA A 570 16.84 5.34 -4.55
CA ALA A 570 17.80 5.50 -3.46
C ALA A 570 17.13 6.04 -2.19
N GLU A 571 16.21 6.99 -2.34
CA GLU A 571 15.41 7.53 -1.24
C GLU A 571 14.47 6.47 -0.62
N GLU A 572 13.78 5.67 -1.44
CA GLU A 572 12.95 4.56 -0.95
C GLU A 572 13.78 3.53 -0.19
N ARG A 573 14.95 3.16 -0.72
CA ARG A 573 15.88 2.26 -0.02
C ARG A 573 16.39 2.85 1.29
N ALA A 574 16.69 4.15 1.31
CA ALA A 574 17.11 4.85 2.52
C ALA A 574 15.98 4.89 3.57
N LYS A 575 14.73 5.14 3.14
CA LYS A 575 13.54 5.10 4.02
C LYS A 575 13.30 3.68 4.55
N ALA A 576 13.43 2.66 3.70
CA ALA A 576 13.29 1.26 4.10
C ALA A 576 14.44 0.76 5.01
N ALA A 577 15.65 1.32 4.84
CA ALA A 577 16.83 1.04 5.65
C ALA A 577 16.95 1.94 6.88
N ALA A 578 16.04 2.91 7.07
CA ALA A 578 16.01 3.71 8.28
C ALA A 578 15.96 2.77 9.50
N PRO A 579 16.84 2.95 10.49
CA PRO A 579 17.06 1.95 11.52
C PRO A 579 15.73 1.69 12.25
N VAL A 580 15.25 0.47 12.13
CA VAL A 580 14.33 -0.11 13.12
C VAL A 580 14.92 0.29 14.47
N GLN A 581 14.17 1.02 15.27
CA GLN A 581 14.61 1.62 16.52
C GLN A 581 15.63 0.74 17.23
N LYS A 582 16.82 1.31 17.52
CA LYS A 582 17.87 0.57 18.25
C LYS A 582 17.20 -0.04 19.48
N VAL A 583 17.29 -1.38 19.57
CA VAL A 583 16.72 -2.14 20.66
C VAL A 583 17.22 -1.54 21.98
N SER A 584 16.38 -0.78 22.65
CA SER A 584 16.60 -0.36 24.04
C SER A 584 16.38 -1.57 24.93
N LEU A 585 16.98 -1.56 26.12
CA LEU A 585 16.77 -2.64 27.10
C LEU A 585 15.29 -2.81 27.48
N GLU A 586 14.50 -1.75 27.41
CA GLU A 586 13.04 -1.78 27.63
C GLU A 586 12.33 -2.52 26.50
N ASN A 587 12.66 -2.21 25.23
CA ASN A 587 12.15 -2.93 24.07
C ASN A 587 12.60 -4.40 24.01
N LEU A 588 13.73 -4.75 24.67
CA LEU A 588 14.20 -6.13 24.77
C LEU A 588 13.26 -6.96 25.66
N PHE A 589 12.73 -6.40 26.76
CA PHE A 589 11.74 -7.10 27.58
C PHE A 589 10.40 -7.29 26.86
N ASP A 590 9.97 -6.32 26.04
CA ASP A 590 8.79 -6.48 25.21
C ASP A 590 9.03 -7.44 24.06
N GLN A 591 10.25 -7.49 23.50
CA GLN A 591 10.65 -8.51 22.51
C GLN A 591 10.78 -9.90 23.13
N ILE A 592 11.22 -10.04 24.37
CA ILE A 592 11.26 -11.34 25.07
C ILE A 592 9.83 -11.82 25.35
N LYS A 593 8.91 -10.91 25.74
CA LYS A 593 7.49 -11.23 25.85
C LYS A 593 6.83 -11.53 24.51
N SER A 594 7.21 -10.82 23.44
CA SER A 594 6.75 -11.11 22.07
C SER A 594 7.44 -12.33 21.46
N GLY A 595 8.56 -12.78 21.98
CA GLY A 595 9.26 -14.01 21.56
C GLY A 595 8.49 -15.30 21.85
N GLU A 596 7.42 -15.25 22.63
CA GLU A 596 6.47 -16.37 22.81
C GLU A 596 5.45 -16.45 21.66
N ARG A 597 5.31 -15.38 20.81
CA ARG A 597 4.40 -15.40 19.67
C ARG A 597 4.97 -16.25 18.54
N LYS A 598 4.18 -17.18 18.06
CA LYS A 598 4.55 -17.96 16.88
C LYS A 598 4.48 -17.06 15.65
N GLU A 599 5.50 -17.09 14.80
CA GLU A 599 5.54 -16.29 13.56
C GLU A 599 5.26 -17.20 12.37
N LEU A 600 4.27 -16.82 11.55
CA LEU A 600 3.98 -17.46 10.27
C LEU A 600 4.51 -16.55 9.15
N ALA A 601 5.65 -16.93 8.61
CA ALA A 601 6.32 -16.21 7.53
C ALA A 601 5.72 -16.61 6.17
N LEU A 602 5.37 -15.62 5.35
CA LEU A 602 4.76 -15.84 4.03
C LEU A 602 5.51 -15.08 2.94
N ILE A 603 5.52 -15.65 1.73
CA ILE A 603 5.92 -14.97 0.50
C ILE A 603 4.72 -14.94 -0.44
N VAL A 604 4.30 -13.75 -0.86
CA VAL A 604 3.13 -13.57 -1.72
C VAL A 604 3.57 -13.28 -3.16
N LYS A 605 3.05 -14.06 -4.10
CA LYS A 605 3.20 -13.81 -5.54
C LYS A 605 1.83 -13.74 -6.20
N ALA A 606 1.57 -12.68 -6.97
CA ALA A 606 0.32 -12.52 -7.69
C ALA A 606 0.56 -12.10 -9.15
N ASP A 607 -0.48 -12.14 -9.95
CA ASP A 607 -0.45 -11.77 -11.36
C ASP A 607 -0.36 -10.25 -11.56
N VAL A 608 -1.00 -9.46 -10.69
CA VAL A 608 -0.99 -7.99 -10.74
C VAL A 608 -0.60 -7.38 -9.39
N GLN A 609 -0.11 -6.14 -9.43
CA GLN A 609 0.39 -5.42 -8.26
C GLN A 609 -0.72 -5.21 -7.19
N GLY A 610 -1.91 -4.82 -7.62
CA GLY A 610 -3.02 -4.62 -6.70
C GLY A 610 -3.45 -5.88 -5.97
N SER A 611 -3.38 -7.06 -6.62
CA SER A 611 -3.64 -8.35 -5.97
C SER A 611 -2.57 -8.70 -4.93
N VAL A 612 -1.28 -8.38 -5.18
CA VAL A 612 -0.22 -8.55 -4.16
C VAL A 612 -0.53 -7.73 -2.92
N GLU A 613 -0.90 -6.45 -3.10
CA GLU A 613 -1.22 -5.54 -2.00
C GLU A 613 -2.44 -6.04 -1.20
N ALA A 614 -3.50 -6.46 -1.91
CA ALA A 614 -4.74 -6.95 -1.29
C ALA A 614 -4.52 -8.25 -0.49
N VAL A 615 -3.85 -9.23 -1.08
CA VAL A 615 -3.55 -10.50 -0.41
C VAL A 615 -2.65 -10.26 0.80
N LYS A 616 -1.59 -9.45 0.65
CA LYS A 616 -0.71 -9.09 1.76
C LYS A 616 -1.49 -8.46 2.92
N ALA A 617 -2.27 -7.40 2.65
CA ALA A 617 -3.04 -6.70 3.67
C ALA A 617 -4.08 -7.60 4.35
N SER A 618 -4.71 -8.52 3.59
CA SER A 618 -5.70 -9.44 4.14
C SER A 618 -5.07 -10.51 5.02
N LEU A 619 -3.91 -11.07 4.62
CA LEU A 619 -3.20 -12.06 5.41
C LEU A 619 -2.58 -11.45 6.68
N GLU A 620 -2.03 -10.24 6.61
CA GLU A 620 -1.50 -9.54 7.78
C GLU A 620 -2.59 -9.17 8.80
N LYS A 621 -3.83 -8.90 8.35
CA LYS A 621 -4.99 -8.67 9.24
C LYS A 621 -5.37 -9.89 10.08
N LEU A 622 -5.03 -11.11 9.65
CA LEU A 622 -5.29 -12.34 10.40
C LEU A 622 -4.43 -12.47 11.67
N SER A 623 -3.37 -11.66 11.79
CA SER A 623 -2.50 -11.69 12.96
C SER A 623 -3.28 -11.51 14.24
N ASN A 624 -2.99 -12.35 15.24
CA ASN A 624 -3.59 -12.30 16.57
C ASN A 624 -2.51 -12.26 17.67
N GLU A 625 -2.90 -12.26 18.94
CA GLU A 625 -1.97 -12.16 20.05
C GLU A 625 -1.03 -13.37 20.16
N GLU A 626 -1.42 -14.56 19.67
CA GLU A 626 -0.69 -15.80 19.78
C GLU A 626 0.15 -16.11 18.52
N VAL A 627 -0.33 -15.70 17.31
CA VAL A 627 0.33 -15.95 16.03
C VAL A 627 0.42 -14.64 15.23
N ASN A 628 1.62 -14.28 14.81
CA ASN A 628 1.88 -13.15 13.94
C ASN A 628 2.11 -13.61 12.50
N VAL A 629 1.25 -13.19 11.59
CA VAL A 629 1.40 -13.43 10.15
C VAL A 629 2.24 -12.31 9.54
N ARG A 630 3.38 -12.67 8.97
CA ARG A 630 4.30 -11.70 8.38
C ARG A 630 4.59 -12.02 6.92
N VAL A 631 4.28 -11.10 6.03
CA VAL A 631 4.65 -11.21 4.63
C VAL A 631 6.05 -10.63 4.43
N ILE A 632 7.04 -11.51 4.24
CA ILE A 632 8.46 -11.14 4.06
C ILE A 632 8.69 -10.50 2.70
N HIS A 633 8.07 -11.05 1.65
CA HIS A 633 8.25 -10.58 0.28
C HIS A 633 6.94 -10.69 -0.49
N GLY A 634 6.60 -9.61 -1.22
CA GLY A 634 5.48 -9.57 -2.14
C GLY A 634 5.93 -9.08 -3.50
N ALA A 635 5.66 -9.82 -4.57
CA ALA A 635 6.03 -9.39 -5.91
C ALA A 635 5.08 -9.94 -6.99
N VAL A 636 5.09 -9.29 -8.14
CA VAL A 636 4.26 -9.63 -9.30
C VAL A 636 4.97 -10.66 -10.17
N GLY A 637 4.20 -11.58 -10.76
CA GLY A 637 4.66 -12.54 -11.75
C GLY A 637 4.76 -13.96 -11.22
N ALA A 638 5.30 -14.87 -12.05
CA ALA A 638 5.46 -16.28 -11.72
C ALA A 638 6.43 -16.50 -10.55
N ILE A 639 6.24 -17.59 -9.82
CA ILE A 639 7.16 -17.98 -8.74
C ILE A 639 8.45 -18.52 -9.36
N ASN A 640 9.58 -17.93 -8.95
CA ASN A 640 10.92 -18.22 -9.45
C ASN A 640 11.72 -19.04 -8.43
N GLU A 641 12.85 -19.59 -8.86
CA GLU A 641 13.78 -20.32 -7.98
C GLU A 641 14.34 -19.45 -6.84
N SER A 642 14.53 -18.15 -7.09
CA SER A 642 14.96 -17.20 -6.06
C SER A 642 13.95 -17.05 -4.93
N ASP A 643 12.65 -17.07 -5.25
CA ASP A 643 11.57 -17.00 -4.26
C ASP A 643 11.55 -18.26 -3.38
N VAL A 644 11.80 -19.43 -4.00
CA VAL A 644 11.89 -20.71 -3.27
C VAL A 644 13.10 -20.72 -2.33
N THR A 645 14.24 -20.19 -2.80
CA THR A 645 15.44 -20.09 -1.97
C THR A 645 15.24 -19.15 -0.79
N LEU A 646 14.54 -18.04 -1.00
CA LEU A 646 14.18 -17.10 0.06
C LEU A 646 13.22 -17.75 1.06
N ALA A 647 12.21 -18.49 0.57
CA ALA A 647 11.26 -19.21 1.41
C ALA A 647 11.96 -20.27 2.29
N ALA A 648 12.87 -21.05 1.71
CA ALA A 648 13.66 -22.02 2.44
C ALA A 648 14.55 -21.38 3.53
N ALA A 649 15.19 -20.26 3.22
CA ALA A 649 16.03 -19.53 4.16
C ALA A 649 15.24 -18.91 5.32
N SER A 650 13.99 -18.51 5.07
CA SER A 650 13.12 -17.84 6.03
C SER A 650 12.07 -18.75 6.65
N ASN A 651 12.07 -20.04 6.34
CA ASN A 651 11.04 -21.03 6.72
C ASN A 651 9.61 -20.50 6.40
N ALA A 652 9.45 -19.91 5.22
CA ALA A 652 8.22 -19.26 4.78
C ALA A 652 7.43 -20.15 3.81
N ILE A 653 6.10 -20.02 3.83
CA ILE A 653 5.19 -20.63 2.86
C ILE A 653 5.02 -19.68 1.67
N ILE A 654 5.03 -20.21 0.45
CA ILE A 654 4.78 -19.42 -0.75
C ILE A 654 3.30 -19.47 -1.10
N VAL A 655 2.67 -18.30 -1.10
CA VAL A 655 1.28 -18.08 -1.51
C VAL A 655 1.27 -17.51 -2.93
N GLY A 656 0.81 -18.28 -3.89
CA GLY A 656 0.66 -17.87 -5.29
C GLY A 656 -0.80 -17.55 -5.61
N PHE A 657 -1.10 -16.30 -5.91
CA PHE A 657 -2.43 -15.86 -6.29
C PHE A 657 -2.54 -15.69 -7.82
N ASN A 658 -3.36 -16.50 -8.45
CA ASN A 658 -3.56 -16.54 -9.92
C ASN A 658 -2.27 -16.73 -10.75
N VAL A 659 -1.18 -17.17 -10.13
CA VAL A 659 0.12 -17.45 -10.77
C VAL A 659 0.48 -18.93 -10.70
N ARG A 660 1.50 -19.32 -11.46
CA ARG A 660 2.04 -20.68 -11.45
C ARG A 660 3.56 -20.64 -11.30
N PRO A 661 4.15 -21.61 -10.59
CA PRO A 661 5.59 -21.73 -10.48
C PRO A 661 6.21 -22.12 -11.83
N ASP A 662 7.42 -21.63 -12.09
CA ASP A 662 8.24 -22.09 -13.18
C ASP A 662 8.74 -23.53 -12.93
N SER A 663 9.20 -24.24 -13.96
CA SER A 663 9.68 -25.62 -13.82
C SER A 663 10.84 -25.73 -12.81
N ALA A 664 11.81 -24.81 -12.90
CA ALA A 664 12.94 -24.74 -11.98
C ALA A 664 12.50 -24.49 -10.53
N ALA A 665 11.55 -23.58 -10.32
CA ALA A 665 10.99 -23.31 -8.99
C ALA A 665 10.29 -24.53 -8.39
N ARG A 666 9.55 -25.29 -9.20
CA ARG A 666 8.87 -26.51 -8.75
C ARG A 666 9.87 -27.60 -8.32
N GLU A 667 10.92 -27.82 -9.10
CA GLU A 667 11.95 -28.77 -8.77
C GLU A 667 12.77 -28.34 -7.53
N SER A 668 13.06 -27.05 -7.43
CA SER A 668 13.77 -26.48 -6.28
C SER A 668 12.94 -26.58 -5.00
N ALA A 669 11.64 -26.29 -5.04
CA ALA A 669 10.74 -26.43 -3.90
C ALA A 669 10.62 -27.89 -3.42
N ALA A 670 10.53 -28.85 -4.35
CA ALA A 670 10.52 -30.26 -4.00
C ALA A 670 11.83 -30.73 -3.34
N ARG A 671 12.98 -30.18 -3.77
CA ARG A 671 14.29 -30.48 -3.17
C ARG A 671 14.46 -29.85 -1.79
N GLN A 672 13.92 -28.65 -1.57
CA GLN A 672 14.08 -27.88 -0.34
C GLN A 672 12.90 -28.03 0.63
N ASN A 673 11.90 -28.86 0.29
CA ASN A 673 10.66 -29.07 1.05
C ASN A 673 9.92 -27.76 1.38
N VAL A 674 9.88 -26.82 0.43
CA VAL A 674 9.14 -25.56 0.57
C VAL A 674 7.69 -25.78 0.16
N ASP A 675 6.75 -25.44 1.04
CA ASP A 675 5.32 -25.50 0.73
C ASP A 675 4.91 -24.34 -0.18
N MET A 676 4.21 -24.68 -1.26
CA MET A 676 3.70 -23.71 -2.24
C MET A 676 2.21 -23.90 -2.43
N ARG A 677 1.41 -22.94 -2.04
CA ARG A 677 -0.05 -22.95 -2.17
C ARG A 677 -0.51 -22.00 -3.28
N MET A 678 -1.40 -22.49 -4.14
CA MET A 678 -1.84 -21.77 -5.34
C MET A 678 -3.33 -21.54 -5.30
N TYR A 679 -3.74 -20.28 -5.21
CA TYR A 679 -5.13 -19.86 -5.11
C TYR A 679 -5.58 -19.11 -6.36
N ARG A 680 -6.86 -19.10 -6.64
CA ARG A 680 -7.51 -18.28 -7.65
C ARG A 680 -8.53 -17.32 -7.05
N VAL A 681 -9.04 -17.66 -5.88
CA VAL A 681 -10.01 -16.88 -5.13
C VAL A 681 -9.36 -16.49 -3.81
N ILE A 682 -9.52 -15.24 -3.39
CA ILE A 682 -8.84 -14.72 -2.20
C ILE A 682 -9.38 -15.37 -0.91
N TYR A 683 -10.65 -15.73 -0.88
CA TYR A 683 -11.28 -16.41 0.26
C TYR A 683 -10.59 -17.73 0.58
N ASP A 684 -10.30 -18.55 -0.45
CA ASP A 684 -9.61 -19.84 -0.27
C ASP A 684 -8.24 -19.64 0.39
N ALA A 685 -7.54 -18.55 0.04
CA ALA A 685 -6.24 -18.24 0.63
C ALA A 685 -6.36 -17.83 2.11
N ILE A 686 -7.36 -17.01 2.43
CA ILE A 686 -7.62 -16.55 3.80
C ILE A 686 -8.00 -17.74 4.68
N ASP A 687 -8.96 -18.56 4.26
CA ASP A 687 -9.49 -19.69 5.03
C ASP A 687 -8.41 -20.76 5.30
N GLU A 688 -7.54 -21.04 4.30
CA GLU A 688 -6.47 -22.04 4.47
C GLU A 688 -5.39 -21.53 5.42
N ILE A 689 -5.00 -20.23 5.34
CA ILE A 689 -4.02 -19.63 6.25
C ILE A 689 -4.60 -19.52 7.66
N GLU A 690 -5.88 -19.17 7.82
CA GLU A 690 -6.56 -19.16 9.12
C GLU A 690 -6.57 -20.56 9.74
N THR A 691 -6.84 -21.59 8.94
CA THR A 691 -6.78 -22.99 9.39
C THR A 691 -5.37 -23.40 9.80
N ALA A 692 -4.35 -22.97 9.03
CA ALA A 692 -2.95 -23.21 9.36
C ALA A 692 -2.57 -22.53 10.69
N MET A 693 -3.01 -21.29 10.91
CA MET A 693 -2.81 -20.57 12.17
C MET A 693 -3.46 -21.30 13.35
N LYS A 694 -4.71 -21.77 13.20
CA LYS A 694 -5.41 -22.55 14.23
C LYS A 694 -4.64 -23.82 14.57
N GLY A 695 -4.05 -24.49 13.57
CA GLY A 695 -3.19 -25.67 13.78
C GLY A 695 -1.86 -25.37 14.49
N MET A 696 -1.39 -24.13 14.44
CA MET A 696 -0.19 -23.69 15.17
C MET A 696 -0.48 -23.35 16.64
N LEU A 697 -1.72 -23.12 17.05
CA LEU A 697 -2.07 -22.77 18.41
C LEU A 697 -1.85 -23.96 19.36
N ALA A 698 -1.51 -23.67 20.61
CA ALA A 698 -1.47 -24.70 21.63
C ALA A 698 -2.91 -25.14 21.98
N PRO A 699 -3.17 -26.44 22.21
CA PRO A 699 -4.50 -26.89 22.60
C PRO A 699 -4.91 -26.25 23.92
N LYS A 700 -6.14 -25.76 23.99
CA LYS A 700 -6.73 -25.30 25.25
C LYS A 700 -7.39 -26.47 25.93
N TYR A 701 -7.03 -26.68 27.21
CA TYR A 701 -7.63 -27.71 28.02
C TYR A 701 -8.67 -27.07 28.93
N ARG A 702 -9.81 -27.78 29.06
CA ARG A 702 -10.84 -27.48 30.04
C ARG A 702 -10.82 -28.56 31.09
N GLU A 703 -10.85 -28.14 32.36
CA GLU A 703 -11.04 -29.06 33.47
C GLU A 703 -12.49 -29.52 33.49
N VAL A 704 -12.67 -30.82 33.47
CA VAL A 704 -13.99 -31.48 33.57
C VAL A 704 -13.98 -32.39 34.81
N VAL A 705 -14.82 -32.06 35.78
CA VAL A 705 -15.01 -32.86 36.96
C VAL A 705 -15.76 -34.14 36.57
N LEU A 706 -15.19 -35.28 36.89
CA LEU A 706 -15.73 -36.60 36.59
C LEU A 706 -16.68 -37.09 37.70
N GLY A 707 -16.38 -36.81 38.96
CA GLY A 707 -17.21 -37.21 40.11
C GLY A 707 -16.52 -37.01 41.45
N HIS A 708 -17.28 -37.16 42.49
CA HIS A 708 -16.83 -36.99 43.88
C HIS A 708 -16.92 -38.29 44.69
N ALA A 709 -15.94 -38.58 45.50
CA ALA A 709 -15.95 -39.70 46.42
C ALA A 709 -15.62 -39.29 47.85
N GLU A 710 -16.45 -39.70 48.81
CA GLU A 710 -16.27 -39.43 50.25
C GLU A 710 -15.39 -40.51 50.87
N VAL A 711 -14.39 -40.11 51.61
CA VAL A 711 -13.52 -41.03 52.40
C VAL A 711 -14.24 -41.51 53.65
N ARG A 712 -14.59 -42.81 53.70
CA ARG A 712 -15.26 -43.43 54.82
C ARG A 712 -14.32 -44.13 55.75
N GLU A 713 -13.22 -44.69 55.21
CA GLU A 713 -12.20 -45.40 56.01
C GLU A 713 -10.78 -45.16 55.49
N THR A 714 -9.78 -45.22 56.35
CA THR A 714 -8.38 -45.04 55.93
C THR A 714 -7.53 -46.20 56.48
N TYR A 715 -6.75 -46.84 55.59
CA TYR A 715 -5.86 -47.92 55.89
C TYR A 715 -4.41 -47.54 55.59
N LYS A 716 -3.53 -47.68 56.61
CA LYS A 716 -2.09 -47.47 56.44
C LYS A 716 -1.40 -48.76 56.04
N VAL A 717 -0.91 -48.82 54.80
CA VAL A 717 -0.19 -49.99 54.27
C VAL A 717 1.27 -49.57 54.06
N SER A 718 2.18 -50.35 54.74
CA SER A 718 3.61 -49.97 54.77
C SER A 718 4.31 -49.99 53.39
N SER A 719 3.76 -50.65 52.37
CA SER A 719 4.34 -50.72 51.00
C SER A 719 3.76 -49.70 50.02
N VAL A 720 2.58 -49.09 50.30
CA VAL A 720 1.84 -48.31 49.31
C VAL A 720 1.42 -46.92 49.84
N GLY A 721 1.52 -46.70 51.17
CA GLY A 721 1.08 -45.50 51.86
C GLY A 721 -0.33 -45.61 52.42
N THR A 722 -1.05 -44.47 52.51
CA THR A 722 -2.43 -44.46 53.02
C THR A 722 -3.39 -44.78 51.88
N VAL A 723 -4.14 -45.87 52.03
CA VAL A 723 -5.24 -46.25 51.16
C VAL A 723 -6.53 -45.69 51.76
N ALA A 724 -7.25 -44.92 50.95
CA ALA A 724 -8.56 -44.37 51.29
C ALA A 724 -9.66 -45.33 50.81
N GLY A 725 -10.50 -45.77 51.72
CA GLY A 725 -11.76 -46.45 51.39
C GLY A 725 -12.84 -45.40 51.17
N CYS A 726 -13.20 -45.22 49.92
CA CYS A 726 -14.10 -44.17 49.50
C CYS A 726 -15.41 -44.69 48.95
N TYR A 727 -16.44 -43.90 49.10
CA TYR A 727 -17.76 -44.15 48.47
C TYR A 727 -18.00 -43.05 47.45
N VAL A 728 -18.26 -43.43 46.16
CA VAL A 728 -18.53 -42.50 45.09
C VAL A 728 -19.95 -41.95 45.23
N GLN A 729 -20.05 -40.61 45.50
CA GLN A 729 -21.33 -39.96 45.75
C GLN A 729 -22.03 -39.64 44.43
N ASP A 730 -21.30 -39.14 43.46
CA ASP A 730 -21.78 -38.78 42.11
C ASP A 730 -20.74 -39.06 41.02
N GLY A 731 -21.18 -39.17 39.79
CA GLY A 731 -20.33 -39.34 38.63
C GLY A 731 -19.54 -40.65 38.58
N CYS A 732 -18.27 -40.56 38.18
CA CYS A 732 -17.38 -41.74 38.12
C CYS A 732 -15.92 -41.31 38.40
N LEU A 733 -15.15 -42.23 39.01
CA LEU A 733 -13.71 -42.09 39.14
C LEU A 733 -13.00 -43.02 38.17
N ARG A 734 -12.06 -42.48 37.40
CA ARG A 734 -11.20 -43.23 36.48
C ARG A 734 -9.79 -43.32 37.03
N ARG A 735 -9.11 -44.40 36.71
CA ARG A 735 -7.74 -44.61 37.17
C ARG A 735 -6.76 -43.56 36.64
N ASP A 736 -7.02 -42.99 35.47
CA ASP A 736 -6.12 -42.07 34.78
C ASP A 736 -6.46 -40.59 35.09
N CYS A 737 -7.41 -40.32 36.01
CA CYS A 737 -7.81 -38.97 36.37
C CYS A 737 -6.86 -38.34 37.40
N SER A 738 -6.76 -37.03 37.32
CA SER A 738 -6.22 -36.23 38.42
C SER A 738 -7.24 -36.09 39.53
N VAL A 739 -6.76 -36.03 40.75
CA VAL A 739 -7.64 -35.97 41.94
C VAL A 739 -7.27 -34.78 42.80
N ARG A 740 -8.28 -34.21 43.41
CA ARG A 740 -8.19 -33.11 44.38
C ARG A 740 -8.79 -33.59 45.68
N VAL A 741 -8.02 -33.48 46.79
CA VAL A 741 -8.52 -33.84 48.14
C VAL A 741 -9.08 -32.57 48.76
N VAL A 742 -10.36 -32.56 49.01
CA VAL A 742 -11.10 -31.42 49.57
C VAL A 742 -11.49 -31.77 51.04
N ARG A 743 -11.07 -30.94 52.00
CA ARG A 743 -11.38 -31.05 53.42
C ARG A 743 -12.13 -29.81 53.86
N ASP A 744 -13.31 -29.97 54.42
CA ASP A 744 -14.16 -28.87 54.91
C ASP A 744 -14.36 -27.74 53.82
N GLY A 745 -14.48 -28.18 52.54
CA GLY A 745 -14.64 -27.27 51.42
C GLY A 745 -13.35 -26.59 50.92
N ILE A 746 -12.19 -26.95 51.45
CA ILE A 746 -10.88 -26.41 51.09
C ILE A 746 -10.04 -27.48 50.41
N VAL A 747 -9.43 -27.19 49.29
CA VAL A 747 -8.50 -28.06 48.57
C VAL A 747 -7.22 -28.18 49.39
N VAL A 748 -6.93 -29.39 49.89
CA VAL A 748 -5.73 -29.66 50.72
C VAL A 748 -4.57 -30.17 49.84
N HIS A 749 -4.87 -30.91 48.80
CA HIS A 749 -3.86 -31.47 47.91
C HIS A 749 -4.43 -31.74 46.50
N GLU A 750 -3.61 -31.53 45.50
CA GLU A 750 -3.88 -31.87 44.10
C GLU A 750 -2.80 -32.90 43.64
N GLY A 751 -3.19 -33.92 42.97
CA GLY A 751 -2.26 -34.96 42.53
C GLY A 751 -2.91 -35.96 41.55
N VAL A 752 -2.18 -36.96 41.18
CA VAL A 752 -2.66 -38.05 40.31
C VAL A 752 -3.09 -39.24 41.17
N LEU A 753 -4.09 -39.94 40.70
CA LEU A 753 -4.56 -41.18 41.36
C LEU A 753 -3.50 -42.26 41.23
N GLY A 754 -2.93 -42.71 42.33
CA GLY A 754 -1.89 -43.73 42.32
C GLY A 754 -2.42 -45.14 42.08
N SER A 755 -3.56 -45.49 42.68
CA SER A 755 -4.26 -46.78 42.43
C SER A 755 -5.77 -46.63 42.63
N LEU A 756 -6.55 -47.38 41.86
CA LEU A 756 -8.01 -47.50 42.00
C LEU A 756 -8.37 -49.00 42.03
N GLN A 757 -8.94 -49.42 43.19
CA GLN A 757 -9.29 -50.82 43.41
C GLN A 757 -10.73 -50.93 43.89
N ARG A 758 -11.36 -52.02 43.57
CA ARG A 758 -12.65 -52.43 44.14
C ARG A 758 -12.50 -53.79 44.78
N PHE A 759 -12.67 -53.89 46.15
CA PHE A 759 -12.28 -54.99 46.93
C PHE A 759 -10.78 -55.35 46.80
N LYS A 760 -10.40 -56.37 46.04
CA LYS A 760 -9.00 -56.75 45.76
C LYS A 760 -8.56 -56.56 44.33
N ASP A 761 -9.50 -56.20 43.45
CA ASP A 761 -9.25 -56.11 42.01
C ASP A 761 -8.97 -54.68 41.60
N SER A 762 -7.93 -54.46 40.81
CA SER A 762 -7.66 -53.15 40.17
C SER A 762 -8.67 -52.91 39.05
N VAL A 763 -9.39 -51.78 39.12
CA VAL A 763 -10.43 -51.42 38.15
C VAL A 763 -10.02 -50.17 37.41
N LYS A 764 -10.52 -50.01 36.17
CA LYS A 764 -10.26 -48.82 35.33
C LYS A 764 -11.19 -47.67 35.68
N GLU A 765 -12.41 -47.98 36.14
CA GLU A 765 -13.46 -47.02 36.43
C GLU A 765 -14.35 -47.52 37.55
N VAL A 766 -14.79 -46.60 38.43
CA VAL A 766 -15.78 -46.88 39.48
C VAL A 766 -16.90 -45.84 39.35
N LYS A 767 -18.15 -46.31 39.22
CA LYS A 767 -19.35 -45.47 39.04
C LYS A 767 -19.95 -45.08 40.39
N GLU A 768 -20.93 -44.18 40.31
CA GLU A 768 -21.68 -43.71 41.46
C GLU A 768 -22.26 -44.87 42.29
N ARG A 769 -22.35 -44.68 43.59
CA ARG A 769 -22.91 -45.61 44.57
C ARG A 769 -22.10 -46.89 44.79
N PHE A 770 -20.87 -46.93 44.34
CA PHE A 770 -19.96 -48.03 44.61
C PHE A 770 -18.82 -47.60 45.53
N GLU A 771 -18.35 -48.54 46.32
CA GLU A 771 -17.20 -48.39 47.17
C GLU A 771 -15.93 -48.70 46.40
N CYS A 772 -14.86 -47.94 46.70
CA CYS A 772 -13.56 -48.16 46.08
C CYS A 772 -12.44 -47.84 47.08
N GLY A 773 -11.31 -48.49 46.90
CA GLY A 773 -10.07 -48.14 47.55
C GLY A 773 -9.16 -47.39 46.62
N LEU A 774 -8.67 -46.26 47.03
CA LEU A 774 -7.78 -45.45 46.18
C LEU A 774 -6.57 -44.94 46.95
N THR A 775 -5.50 -44.60 46.24
CA THR A 775 -4.33 -43.93 46.80
C THR A 775 -4.03 -42.69 45.94
N VAL A 776 -3.61 -41.64 46.60
CA VAL A 776 -3.16 -40.42 45.90
C VAL A 776 -1.63 -40.44 45.89
N GLU A 777 -1.01 -40.17 44.78
CA GLU A 777 0.45 -40.14 44.67
C GLU A 777 1.04 -39.05 45.56
N LYS A 778 2.08 -39.40 46.29
CA LYS A 778 2.86 -38.48 47.16
C LYS A 778 2.06 -37.79 48.28
N PHE A 779 0.84 -38.23 48.58
CA PHE A 779 0.02 -37.68 49.65
C PHE A 779 -0.50 -38.79 50.57
N ASN A 780 -0.19 -38.69 51.86
CA ASN A 780 -0.53 -39.71 52.88
C ASN A 780 -1.44 -39.20 54.03
N ASP A 781 -1.77 -37.90 54.06
CA ASP A 781 -2.60 -37.28 55.11
C ASP A 781 -4.10 -37.21 54.72
N ILE A 782 -4.63 -38.38 54.24
CA ILE A 782 -6.04 -38.49 53.95
C ILE A 782 -6.78 -38.84 55.24
N LYS A 783 -7.88 -38.14 55.54
CA LYS A 783 -8.69 -38.27 56.74
C LYS A 783 -10.10 -38.72 56.41
N LEU A 784 -10.79 -39.21 57.45
CA LEU A 784 -12.22 -39.53 57.38
C LEU A 784 -13.04 -38.27 57.10
N GLY A 785 -13.96 -38.37 56.16
CA GLY A 785 -14.80 -37.24 55.75
C GLY A 785 -14.19 -36.32 54.67
N ASP A 786 -12.94 -36.57 54.22
CA ASP A 786 -12.38 -35.86 53.05
C ASP A 786 -13.18 -36.26 51.79
N ILE A 787 -13.40 -35.29 50.88
CA ILE A 787 -14.00 -35.52 49.60
C ILE A 787 -12.89 -35.57 48.54
N ILE A 788 -12.85 -36.60 47.75
CA ILE A 788 -11.92 -36.78 46.64
C ILE A 788 -12.66 -36.45 45.35
N GLU A 789 -12.32 -35.35 44.76
CA GLU A 789 -12.85 -34.89 43.47
C GLU A 789 -11.93 -35.39 42.32
N GLY A 790 -12.48 -36.21 41.44
CA GLY A 790 -11.76 -36.68 40.24
C GLY A 790 -12.04 -35.77 39.06
N TYR A 791 -11.02 -35.29 38.38
CA TYR A 791 -11.15 -34.46 37.19
C TYR A 791 -10.20 -34.89 36.08
N THR A 792 -10.54 -34.50 34.85
CA THR A 792 -9.70 -34.71 33.68
C THR A 792 -9.59 -33.44 32.89
N MET A 793 -8.49 -33.27 32.18
CA MET A 793 -8.32 -32.16 31.24
C MET A 793 -8.78 -32.61 29.85
N GLU A 794 -9.87 -32.06 29.37
CA GLU A 794 -10.35 -32.28 28.01
C GLU A 794 -9.88 -31.20 27.07
N GLU A 795 -9.41 -31.59 25.92
CA GLU A 795 -9.01 -30.67 24.85
C GLU A 795 -10.26 -30.03 24.22
N ILE A 796 -10.33 -28.68 24.21
CA ILE A 796 -11.40 -27.94 23.56
C ILE A 796 -11.00 -27.75 22.10
N PRO A 797 -11.78 -28.25 21.12
CA PRO A 797 -11.56 -27.94 19.72
C PRO A 797 -11.76 -26.44 19.50
N ARG A 798 -10.80 -25.80 18.83
CA ARG A 798 -10.77 -24.36 18.52
C ARG A 798 -11.31 -24.07 17.12
#